data_8ea948d94b0a4290a2726d37dd9aa38b
#
_entry.id   8ea948d94b0a4290a2726d37dd9aa38b
#
_cell.length_a   1.000
_cell.length_b   1.000
_cell.length_c   1.000
_cell.angle_alpha   90.00
_cell.angle_beta   90.00
_cell.angle_gamma   90.00
#
_symmetry.space_group_name_H-M   'P 1'
#
loop_
_entity.id
_entity.type
_entity.pdbx_description
1 polymer ?
#
loop_
_entity_poly.entity_id
_entity_poly.type
_entity_poly.pdbx_seq_one_letter_code
_entity_poly.pdbx_strand_id
1 'polypeptide(L)'
;MKLQIKRERLLTSTMIAGLALAGFAAPAMAQTTSGAQADQPSQVSDIVVTGSRLRQPNLTTTSPVTQVTGEDIDVQGVTRVEDLVSQLPQAFAAQNSTVANGASGTATVSLRNLGSSRTLVLIDGKRMGYGSPQDDAADLNQIPGQMVERVEVLTGGASAVYGSDAIAGVVNFIMRRNFEGIEIDAQYGFNQHNNDYDGVGNLRNVIAGRAETNPSQFKLPDDNVYTGFSREVNILMGMNAPDDRGNITLYAGYRKNNKVLGRDYDYSSCSLGGQSGESFTCGGSGTSFPGQFTDFDEYAYTVDANGNFIPYQSSLHAYNFGPLNYFQRPDERYTLGAFGHYNVTDKIEVYTQLMFSDYSTVAQIAPSGNFFGEFANGFRTTDGTSYISCDNPLLSAQQKDAINCAPGEQVSMYIGRRNVEGGGRQSDMRYQAYRGVFGARGDLNDAWSYDLAIQYSRSQFTEIYRNEFSNTRLARALDVVTDPVTGNPVCSSVLAGIDAECVPYNIFRSGGVTQEALDYLQVPLVATGWTTQQVVTGSLTADLGVYGFKSPWATRGVQTAFGAEYRRDALDLTPDVSFTSGDGAGQGGPTNGLNGANQVYDVFIEAQVPIAEGMAFADQLSVDLAYRHSEYELGGGTDSWKIGGDWAPVPSVRFRASAQRAVRAPNVIELFTAQGFNLFDMDADPCDKNSAETYLGDAACIGSNPWQVSPDQSVSAGLSSPSGQYNFLQGGNTALTPEESDTLTFGVVFTPEFIPGFNLTVDYFDIKIDNLISSVGAQNSLDACYTAGLAAACANIQRNANGQLWVGTGNVIDLNTNIGGLSTSGVDVAANYSLDLADFGWEGAGRLGFAMVGTWLSELKTDTGLGFANSEYDCAGFYANQCGVPNPEWRHRLRVDWGTPIDGLNINGTWRYYGSTELAVLGVDGSLNNAPDTRLDRSLDAMNYFDLAGTWQMRDNISVRAGVNNVFDSDPPLSYSVGTTGNNNTYPQLYNAMGRYFFFGVTANF
;
A
#
# COMPACT_ATOMS: atom_id res chain seq x y z
N MET A 1 13.36 26.83 20.43
CA MET A 1 12.15 26.71 21.28
C MET A 1 11.29 27.99 21.41
N LYS A 2 11.81 29.20 21.28
CA LYS A 2 11.00 30.46 21.33
C LYS A 2 10.40 30.90 19.97
N LEU A 3 10.86 30.39 18.85
CA LEU A 3 10.34 30.72 17.50
C LEU A 3 9.12 29.85 17.08
N GLN A 4 9.01 28.61 17.56
CA GLN A 4 7.88 27.73 17.26
C GLN A 4 6.57 28.20 17.90
N ILE A 5 6.61 28.72 19.13
CA ILE A 5 5.40 29.17 19.83
C ILE A 5 4.75 30.41 19.15
N LYS A 6 5.53 31.22 18.43
CA LYS A 6 4.97 32.35 17.67
C LYS A 6 4.29 31.98 16.36
N ARG A 7 4.67 30.86 15.75
CA ARG A 7 4.11 30.40 14.47
C ARG A 7 2.74 29.72 14.65
N GLU A 8 2.57 28.94 15.70
CA GLU A 8 1.26 28.32 16.02
C GLU A 8 0.21 29.37 16.41
N ARG A 9 0.60 30.44 17.11
CA ARG A 9 -0.32 31.54 17.45
C ARG A 9 -0.72 32.40 16.27
N LEU A 10 0.11 32.49 15.22
CA LEU A 10 -0.23 33.21 13.99
C LEU A 10 -1.22 32.44 13.13
N LEU A 11 -1.10 31.11 13.04
CA LEU A 11 -2.01 30.26 12.25
C LEU A 11 -3.39 30.18 12.90
N THR A 12 -3.48 30.07 14.22
CA THR A 12 -4.76 30.10 14.95
C THR A 12 -5.47 31.46 14.88
N SER A 13 -4.75 32.55 14.88
CA SER A 13 -5.35 33.88 14.78
C SER A 13 -5.86 34.21 13.35
N THR A 14 -5.25 33.66 12.31
CA THR A 14 -5.70 33.84 10.92
C THR A 14 -6.95 33.03 10.60
N MET A 15 -7.09 31.82 11.17
CA MET A 15 -8.32 31.01 11.04
C MET A 15 -9.52 31.64 11.78
N ILE A 16 -9.31 32.22 12.96
CA ILE A 16 -10.38 32.88 13.72
C ILE A 16 -10.81 34.20 13.05
N ALA A 17 -9.88 34.92 12.38
CA ALA A 17 -10.25 36.14 11.64
C ALA A 17 -11.00 35.84 10.33
N GLY A 18 -10.75 34.66 9.69
CA GLY A 18 -11.51 34.20 8.52
C GLY A 18 -12.96 33.80 8.85
N LEU A 19 -13.19 33.19 10.00
CA LEU A 19 -14.54 32.84 10.50
C LEU A 19 -15.32 34.06 11.02
N ALA A 20 -14.67 35.12 11.48
CA ALA A 20 -15.35 36.33 11.97
C ALA A 20 -15.86 37.24 10.84
N LEU A 21 -15.34 37.13 9.61
CA LEU A 21 -15.81 37.89 8.45
C LEU A 21 -17.03 37.26 7.75
N ALA A 22 -17.34 35.99 8.03
CA ALA A 22 -18.55 35.31 7.52
C ALA A 22 -19.82 35.59 8.37
N GLY A 23 -19.70 36.27 9.51
CA GLY A 23 -20.75 36.49 10.50
C GLY A 23 -21.66 37.70 10.26
N PHE A 24 -21.52 38.46 9.19
CA PHE A 24 -22.36 39.64 8.89
C PHE A 24 -23.14 39.48 7.60
N ALA A 25 -23.89 38.37 7.44
CA ALA A 25 -24.98 38.28 6.50
C ALA A 25 -26.29 38.22 7.29
N ALA A 26 -27.21 39.18 7.03
CA ALA A 26 -28.49 39.29 7.70
C ALA A 26 -29.36 38.05 7.44
N PRO A 27 -30.25 37.64 8.37
CA PRO A 27 -31.09 36.48 8.20
C PRO A 27 -32.13 36.71 7.11
N ALA A 28 -32.06 35.95 6.00
CA ALA A 28 -33.19 35.78 5.10
C ALA A 28 -34.18 34.82 5.74
N MET A 29 -35.42 35.27 5.94
CA MET A 29 -36.51 34.44 6.45
C MET A 29 -36.80 33.32 5.42
N ALA A 30 -36.52 32.09 5.78
CA ALA A 30 -36.96 30.94 5.00
C ALA A 30 -38.48 30.77 5.11
N GLN A 31 -39.21 30.86 4.02
CA GLN A 31 -40.56 30.37 3.93
C GLN A 31 -40.55 28.84 3.88
N THR A 32 -41.15 28.23 4.90
CA THR A 32 -41.41 26.80 4.97
C THR A 32 -42.43 26.40 3.89
N THR A 33 -41.97 25.65 2.88
CA THR A 33 -42.86 24.78 2.09
C THR A 33 -42.73 23.37 2.62
N SER A 34 -43.76 22.95 3.34
CA SER A 34 -43.93 21.58 3.82
C SER A 34 -44.13 20.61 2.67
N GLY A 35 -43.30 19.59 2.63
CA GLY A 35 -43.43 18.46 1.72
C GLY A 35 -42.30 17.47 1.92
N ALA A 36 -42.14 16.94 3.13
CA ALA A 36 -41.31 15.76 3.33
C ALA A 36 -42.00 14.57 2.69
N GLN A 37 -41.60 14.27 1.47
CA GLN A 37 -41.84 12.96 0.90
C GLN A 37 -40.80 12.03 1.60
N ALA A 38 -41.33 11.06 2.34
CA ALA A 38 -40.51 9.98 2.89
C ALA A 38 -39.70 9.39 1.74
N ASP A 39 -38.37 9.39 1.86
CA ASP A 39 -37.47 8.72 0.93
C ASP A 39 -37.92 7.29 0.76
N GLN A 40 -38.45 6.96 -0.39
CA GLN A 40 -38.56 5.57 -0.81
C GLN A 40 -37.11 5.05 -0.89
N PRO A 41 -36.80 3.88 -0.29
CA PRO A 41 -35.52 3.27 -0.48
C PRO A 41 -35.30 3.12 -1.98
N SER A 42 -34.11 3.56 -2.42
CA SER A 42 -33.73 3.63 -3.81
C SER A 42 -34.14 2.34 -4.54
N GLN A 43 -35.19 2.42 -5.34
CA GLN A 43 -35.24 1.56 -6.52
C GLN A 43 -33.85 1.69 -7.15
N VAL A 44 -33.27 0.58 -7.65
CA VAL A 44 -32.08 0.59 -8.49
C VAL A 44 -32.41 1.51 -9.67
N SER A 45 -32.39 2.81 -9.41
CA SER A 45 -32.65 3.84 -10.40
C SER A 45 -31.44 3.88 -11.32
N ASP A 46 -31.63 4.26 -12.55
CA ASP A 46 -30.66 4.40 -13.64
C ASP A 46 -29.40 5.21 -13.24
N ILE A 47 -28.62 4.68 -12.29
CA ILE A 47 -27.34 5.29 -11.88
C ILE A 47 -26.37 5.07 -13.02
N VAL A 48 -26.01 6.15 -13.68
CA VAL A 48 -24.98 6.16 -14.74
C VAL A 48 -23.64 5.90 -14.12
N VAL A 49 -22.93 4.88 -14.62
CA VAL A 49 -21.68 4.39 -14.00
C VAL A 49 -20.46 4.56 -14.90
N THR A 50 -19.29 4.41 -14.27
CA THR A 50 -17.96 4.38 -14.88
C THR A 50 -17.82 3.25 -15.93
N GLY A 51 -17.01 3.45 -16.95
CA GLY A 51 -16.69 2.43 -17.96
C GLY A 51 -16.99 2.83 -19.41
N SER A 52 -17.62 3.98 -19.59
CA SER A 52 -17.82 4.63 -20.90
C SER A 52 -17.97 6.13 -20.72
N ARG A 53 -17.63 6.91 -21.76
CA ARG A 53 -17.97 8.34 -21.84
C ARG A 53 -19.42 8.58 -22.26
N LEU A 54 -20.07 7.54 -22.77
CA LEU A 54 -21.51 7.49 -23.03
C LEU A 54 -22.22 7.09 -21.72
N ARG A 55 -23.26 7.83 -21.33
CA ARG A 55 -24.00 7.57 -20.09
C ARG A 55 -24.77 6.26 -20.19
N GLN A 56 -24.46 5.28 -19.32
CA GLN A 56 -25.10 3.97 -19.27
C GLN A 56 -25.51 3.62 -17.84
N PRO A 57 -26.70 3.01 -17.62
CA PRO A 57 -27.07 2.44 -16.34
C PRO A 57 -26.17 1.26 -15.94
N ASN A 58 -25.90 1.07 -14.64
CA ASN A 58 -24.99 0.04 -14.13
C ASN A 58 -25.30 -1.38 -14.61
N LEU A 59 -26.56 -1.78 -14.59
CA LEU A 59 -26.97 -3.14 -15.00
C LEU A 59 -26.94 -3.35 -16.52
N THR A 60 -26.69 -2.31 -17.31
CA THR A 60 -26.66 -2.39 -18.78
C THR A 60 -25.25 -2.16 -19.37
N THR A 61 -24.25 -2.00 -18.53
CA THR A 61 -22.84 -1.87 -18.98
C THR A 61 -22.26 -3.21 -19.40
N THR A 62 -21.46 -3.23 -20.45
CA THR A 62 -20.74 -4.45 -20.91
C THR A 62 -19.59 -4.85 -20.01
N SER A 63 -19.12 -3.98 -19.13
CA SER A 63 -18.11 -4.26 -18.11
C SER A 63 -18.74 -4.19 -16.71
N PRO A 64 -18.40 -5.13 -15.80
CA PRO A 64 -18.97 -5.15 -14.45
C PRO A 64 -18.46 -3.97 -13.62
N VAL A 65 -19.38 -3.31 -12.89
CA VAL A 65 -19.07 -2.21 -11.96
C VAL A 65 -19.64 -2.53 -10.59
N THR A 66 -18.77 -2.58 -9.59
CA THR A 66 -19.14 -2.69 -8.18
C THR A 66 -19.30 -1.28 -7.61
N GLN A 67 -20.37 -1.03 -6.86
CA GLN A 67 -20.62 0.25 -6.20
C GLN A 67 -20.55 0.11 -4.69
N VAL A 68 -19.94 1.11 -4.03
CA VAL A 68 -19.96 1.32 -2.59
C VAL A 68 -20.55 2.70 -2.34
N THR A 69 -21.64 2.76 -1.60
CA THR A 69 -22.39 4.01 -1.36
C THR A 69 -21.81 4.80 -0.18
N GLY A 70 -22.17 6.09 -0.06
CA GLY A 70 -21.85 6.90 1.11
C GLY A 70 -22.42 6.32 2.41
N GLU A 71 -23.59 5.67 2.36
CA GLU A 71 -24.16 4.94 3.50
C GLU A 71 -23.26 3.77 3.94
N ASP A 72 -22.62 3.05 3.00
CA ASP A 72 -21.64 2.03 3.32
C ASP A 72 -20.42 2.59 4.09
N ILE A 73 -20.01 3.83 3.77
CA ILE A 73 -18.93 4.54 4.47
C ILE A 73 -19.35 4.84 5.91
N ASP A 74 -20.54 5.38 6.08
CA ASP A 74 -21.06 5.82 7.39
C ASP A 74 -21.26 4.63 8.36
N VAL A 75 -21.83 3.52 7.88
CA VAL A 75 -22.11 2.34 8.72
C VAL A 75 -20.87 1.54 9.09
N GLN A 76 -19.75 1.68 8.37
CA GLN A 76 -18.49 1.04 8.72
C GLN A 76 -17.66 1.86 9.69
N GLY A 77 -17.97 3.15 9.86
CA GLY A 77 -17.24 4.06 10.73
C GLY A 77 -15.78 4.27 10.34
N VAL A 78 -15.39 3.93 9.12
CA VAL A 78 -14.02 4.12 8.64
C VAL A 78 -13.74 5.60 8.43
N THR A 79 -12.58 6.05 8.88
CA THR A 79 -12.10 7.43 8.69
C THR A 79 -11.13 7.55 7.52
N ARG A 80 -10.69 6.42 6.97
CA ARG A 80 -9.76 6.34 5.83
C ARG A 80 -10.46 5.71 4.64
N VAL A 81 -10.40 6.38 3.51
CA VAL A 81 -11.05 5.92 2.26
C VAL A 81 -10.44 4.61 1.75
N GLU A 82 -9.14 4.41 1.97
CA GLU A 82 -8.45 3.17 1.63
C GLU A 82 -8.98 1.95 2.41
N ASP A 83 -9.36 2.12 3.68
CA ASP A 83 -9.91 1.03 4.50
C ASP A 83 -11.25 0.53 3.94
N LEU A 84 -12.05 1.44 3.36
CA LEU A 84 -13.29 1.10 2.69
C LEU A 84 -13.04 0.27 1.41
N VAL A 85 -12.15 0.78 0.55
CA VAL A 85 -11.86 0.14 -0.74
C VAL A 85 -11.20 -1.23 -0.55
N SER A 86 -10.30 -1.36 0.44
CA SER A 86 -9.60 -2.62 0.75
C SER A 86 -10.52 -3.73 1.27
N GLN A 87 -11.74 -3.42 1.71
CA GLN A 87 -12.75 -4.42 2.09
C GLN A 87 -13.46 -5.07 0.90
N LEU A 88 -13.30 -4.53 -0.30
CA LEU A 88 -13.86 -5.14 -1.50
C LEU A 88 -13.08 -6.40 -1.87
N PRO A 89 -13.76 -7.52 -2.25
CA PRO A 89 -13.09 -8.78 -2.56
C PRO A 89 -12.05 -8.69 -3.68
N GLN A 90 -12.25 -7.78 -4.65
CA GLN A 90 -11.35 -7.55 -5.78
C GLN A 90 -10.23 -6.55 -5.50
N ALA A 91 -10.21 -5.89 -4.33
CA ALA A 91 -9.22 -4.86 -4.00
C ALA A 91 -8.21 -5.35 -2.95
N PHE A 92 -6.97 -4.93 -3.11
CA PHE A 92 -5.86 -5.15 -2.19
C PHE A 92 -5.23 -3.80 -1.84
N ALA A 93 -4.80 -3.62 -0.59
CA ALA A 93 -4.01 -2.47 -0.20
C ALA A 93 -2.53 -2.73 -0.51
N ALA A 94 -1.90 -1.89 -1.31
CA ALA A 94 -0.46 -1.96 -1.54
C ALA A 94 0.29 -1.16 -0.45
N GLN A 95 0.04 0.15 -0.36
CA GLN A 95 0.50 1.00 0.75
C GLN A 95 -0.72 1.43 1.57
N ASN A 96 -0.63 1.37 2.89
CA ASN A 96 -1.65 1.87 3.81
C ASN A 96 -1.05 2.22 5.17
N SER A 97 -1.87 2.56 6.16
CA SER A 97 -1.43 2.96 7.50
C SER A 97 -0.74 1.83 8.30
N THR A 98 -0.85 0.57 7.90
CA THR A 98 -0.27 -0.59 8.61
C THR A 98 1.12 -0.99 8.10
N VAL A 99 1.60 -0.39 7.01
CA VAL A 99 2.96 -0.58 6.52
C VAL A 99 3.91 0.30 7.33
N ALA A 100 4.89 -0.29 8.01
CA ALA A 100 5.88 0.42 8.82
C ALA A 100 7.28 0.40 8.19
N ASN A 101 7.73 -0.78 7.72
CA ASN A 101 8.99 -0.92 7.01
C ASN A 101 8.76 -0.66 5.51
N GLY A 102 9.56 0.20 4.89
CA GLY A 102 9.37 0.62 3.50
C GLY A 102 8.07 1.41 3.24
N ALA A 103 7.57 2.13 4.26
CA ALA A 103 6.38 2.95 4.14
C ALA A 103 6.64 4.16 3.25
N SER A 104 5.87 4.32 2.18
CA SER A 104 5.86 5.56 1.36
C SER A 104 5.07 6.70 2.02
N GLY A 105 4.31 6.43 3.07
CA GLY A 105 3.40 7.41 3.68
C GLY A 105 2.05 7.55 2.98
N THR A 106 1.91 7.08 1.75
CA THR A 106 0.68 7.13 0.95
C THR A 106 -0.32 6.03 1.33
N ALA A 107 -1.50 6.08 0.71
CA ALA A 107 -2.50 5.02 0.69
C ALA A 107 -2.85 4.71 -0.78
N THR A 108 -2.57 3.50 -1.23
CA THR A 108 -2.75 3.08 -2.62
C THR A 108 -3.65 1.84 -2.71
N VAL A 109 -4.23 1.61 -3.87
CA VAL A 109 -5.10 0.46 -4.14
C VAL A 109 -4.59 -0.32 -5.34
N SER A 110 -4.61 -1.64 -5.22
CA SER A 110 -4.35 -2.60 -6.30
C SER A 110 -5.59 -3.43 -6.54
N LEU A 111 -6.13 -3.39 -7.75
CA LEU A 111 -7.22 -4.29 -8.13
C LEU A 111 -6.64 -5.65 -8.54
N ARG A 112 -7.24 -6.72 -8.01
CA ARG A 112 -6.86 -8.13 -8.30
C ARG A 112 -5.38 -8.47 -8.03
N ASN A 113 -4.72 -7.69 -7.19
CA ASN A 113 -3.28 -7.79 -6.89
C ASN A 113 -2.36 -7.65 -8.13
N LEU A 114 -2.83 -6.94 -9.18
CA LEU A 114 -2.05 -6.67 -10.40
C LEU A 114 -1.10 -5.47 -10.25
N GLY A 115 -1.09 -4.81 -9.10
CA GLY A 115 -0.27 -3.64 -8.81
C GLY A 115 -1.05 -2.32 -8.81
N SER A 116 -0.61 -1.38 -7.98
CA SER A 116 -1.23 -0.04 -7.86
C SER A 116 -0.98 0.83 -9.09
N SER A 117 0.15 0.66 -9.77
CA SER A 117 0.47 1.36 -11.04
C SER A 117 -0.41 0.95 -12.23
N ARG A 118 -1.12 -0.19 -12.10
CA ARG A 118 -2.07 -0.71 -13.10
C ARG A 118 -3.53 -0.47 -12.73
N THR A 119 -3.77 0.25 -11.63
CA THR A 119 -5.09 0.61 -11.11
C THR A 119 -5.30 2.11 -11.21
N LEU A 120 -6.18 2.54 -12.10
CA LEU A 120 -6.43 3.96 -12.32
C LEU A 120 -7.41 4.52 -11.28
N VAL A 121 -7.05 5.61 -10.61
CA VAL A 121 -7.93 6.32 -9.68
C VAL A 121 -8.45 7.60 -10.30
N LEU A 122 -9.77 7.80 -10.21
CA LEU A 122 -10.48 8.98 -10.76
C LEU A 122 -11.29 9.69 -9.67
N ILE A 123 -11.50 10.98 -9.88
CA ILE A 123 -12.52 11.80 -9.18
C ILE A 123 -13.46 12.38 -10.24
N ASP A 124 -14.75 12.03 -10.17
CA ASP A 124 -15.77 12.41 -11.18
C ASP A 124 -15.30 12.16 -12.63
N GLY A 125 -14.67 11.02 -12.87
CA GLY A 125 -14.15 10.64 -14.18
C GLY A 125 -12.89 11.39 -14.63
N LYS A 126 -12.28 12.20 -13.79
CA LYS A 126 -11.01 12.92 -14.05
C LYS A 126 -9.87 12.27 -13.27
N ARG A 127 -8.76 11.97 -13.96
CA ARG A 127 -7.59 11.25 -13.42
C ARG A 127 -6.97 11.95 -12.21
N MET A 128 -6.55 11.17 -11.21
CA MET A 128 -5.63 11.64 -10.16
C MET A 128 -4.17 11.44 -10.60
N GLY A 129 -3.31 12.39 -10.23
CA GLY A 129 -1.86 12.27 -10.41
C GLY A 129 -1.19 11.43 -9.32
N TYR A 130 0.10 11.16 -9.47
CA TYR A 130 0.89 10.44 -8.47
C TYR A 130 0.88 11.18 -7.13
N GLY A 131 0.70 10.42 -6.05
CA GLY A 131 0.62 10.95 -4.68
C GLY A 131 1.97 11.34 -4.12
N SER A 132 3.03 10.64 -4.49
CA SER A 132 4.38 10.75 -3.96
C SER A 132 5.43 10.69 -5.08
N PRO A 133 6.59 11.34 -4.94
CA PRO A 133 7.72 11.09 -5.83
C PRO A 133 8.42 9.75 -5.59
N GLN A 134 8.02 9.00 -4.55
CA GLN A 134 8.52 7.67 -4.21
C GLN A 134 7.55 6.54 -4.60
N ASP A 135 6.32 6.88 -5.06
CA ASP A 135 5.27 5.91 -5.36
C ASP A 135 4.58 6.28 -6.68
N ASP A 136 4.40 5.32 -7.57
CA ASP A 136 3.86 5.50 -8.92
C ASP A 136 2.32 5.40 -9.00
N ALA A 137 1.64 5.58 -7.86
CA ALA A 137 0.19 5.50 -7.74
C ALA A 137 -0.42 6.79 -7.19
N ALA A 138 -1.73 6.92 -7.35
CA ALA A 138 -2.52 7.96 -6.71
C ALA A 138 -2.64 7.71 -5.20
N ASP A 139 -2.53 8.76 -4.40
CA ASP A 139 -2.68 8.69 -2.94
C ASP A 139 -4.12 8.95 -2.52
N LEU A 140 -4.81 7.93 -2.02
CA LEU A 140 -6.20 8.00 -1.53
C LEU A 140 -6.34 8.93 -0.31
N ASN A 141 -5.27 9.25 0.42
CA ASN A 141 -5.30 10.25 1.50
C ASN A 141 -5.63 11.66 1.01
N GLN A 142 -5.52 11.94 -0.29
CA GLN A 142 -5.89 13.23 -0.87
C GLN A 142 -7.41 13.38 -1.08
N ILE A 143 -8.19 12.28 -1.00
CA ILE A 143 -9.62 12.26 -1.27
C ILE A 143 -10.40 12.68 -0.03
N PRO A 144 -11.23 13.74 -0.09
CA PRO A 144 -12.08 14.15 1.03
C PRO A 144 -13.26 13.19 1.18
N GLY A 145 -13.21 12.27 2.17
CA GLY A 145 -14.23 11.24 2.38
C GLY A 145 -15.64 11.80 2.52
N GLN A 146 -15.80 12.93 3.20
CA GLN A 146 -17.08 13.63 3.39
C GLN A 146 -17.75 14.11 2.09
N MET A 147 -16.96 14.26 1.02
CA MET A 147 -17.47 14.63 -0.31
C MET A 147 -17.84 13.43 -1.17
N VAL A 148 -17.48 12.21 -0.75
CA VAL A 148 -17.75 11.01 -1.53
C VAL A 148 -19.23 10.66 -1.42
N GLU A 149 -19.93 10.65 -2.54
CA GLU A 149 -21.32 10.15 -2.67
C GLU A 149 -21.31 8.63 -2.84
N ARG A 150 -20.42 8.12 -3.68
CA ARG A 150 -20.18 6.69 -3.91
C ARG A 150 -18.82 6.43 -4.54
N VAL A 151 -18.35 5.21 -4.41
CA VAL A 151 -17.17 4.70 -5.11
C VAL A 151 -17.61 3.67 -6.13
N GLU A 152 -17.16 3.82 -7.36
CA GLU A 152 -17.42 2.89 -8.46
C GLU A 152 -16.13 2.17 -8.81
N VAL A 153 -16.14 0.84 -8.74
CA VAL A 153 -14.99 -0.01 -9.07
C VAL A 153 -15.31 -0.80 -10.33
N LEU A 154 -14.67 -0.41 -11.42
CA LEU A 154 -14.70 -1.10 -12.70
C LEU A 154 -13.50 -2.06 -12.75
N THR A 155 -13.76 -3.34 -12.88
CA THR A 155 -12.72 -4.38 -12.96
C THR A 155 -12.49 -4.83 -14.41
N GLY A 156 -11.20 -5.01 -14.77
CA GLY A 156 -10.78 -5.30 -16.15
C GLY A 156 -10.33 -4.04 -16.91
N GLY A 157 -9.70 -4.24 -18.05
CA GLY A 157 -9.08 -3.18 -18.83
C GLY A 157 -10.07 -2.07 -19.23
N ALA A 158 -9.64 -0.83 -19.11
CA ALA A 158 -10.42 0.35 -19.48
C ALA A 158 -9.58 1.42 -20.21
N SER A 159 -8.41 1.03 -20.73
CA SER A 159 -7.50 1.97 -21.37
C SER A 159 -8.05 2.59 -22.65
N ALA A 160 -8.93 1.92 -23.38
CA ALA A 160 -9.61 2.49 -24.55
C ALA A 160 -10.46 3.71 -24.19
N VAL A 161 -11.03 3.77 -22.95
CA VAL A 161 -11.84 4.88 -22.45
C VAL A 161 -11.00 5.93 -21.71
N TYR A 162 -10.13 5.49 -20.77
CA TYR A 162 -9.46 6.36 -19.82
C TYR A 162 -7.96 6.54 -20.07
N GLY A 163 -7.37 5.82 -21.04
CA GLY A 163 -5.93 5.85 -21.35
C GLY A 163 -5.13 4.90 -20.49
N SER A 164 -3.81 5.07 -20.46
CA SER A 164 -2.85 4.26 -19.70
C SER A 164 -3.23 4.07 -18.24
N ASP A 165 -2.69 3.03 -17.61
CA ASP A 165 -2.79 2.66 -16.20
C ASP A 165 -4.13 1.98 -15.80
N ALA A 166 -5.10 1.88 -16.72
CA ALA A 166 -6.37 1.19 -16.49
C ALA A 166 -6.32 -0.26 -17.01
N ILE A 167 -5.30 -1.03 -16.62
CA ILE A 167 -5.16 -2.46 -16.95
C ILE A 167 -5.99 -3.32 -15.99
N ALA A 168 -5.74 -3.21 -14.69
CA ALA A 168 -6.47 -3.95 -13.65
C ALA A 168 -7.90 -3.45 -13.49
N GLY A 169 -8.12 -2.18 -13.78
CA GLY A 169 -9.40 -1.51 -13.68
C GLY A 169 -9.31 -0.06 -13.24
N VAL A 170 -10.46 0.46 -12.82
CA VAL A 170 -10.64 1.87 -12.43
C VAL A 170 -11.38 1.95 -11.10
N VAL A 171 -10.88 2.79 -10.18
CA VAL A 171 -11.60 3.20 -8.96
C VAL A 171 -11.99 4.67 -9.11
N ASN A 172 -13.29 4.94 -9.27
CA ASN A 172 -13.80 6.29 -9.51
C ASN A 172 -14.61 6.77 -8.31
N PHE A 173 -14.16 7.86 -7.71
CA PHE A 173 -14.85 8.53 -6.61
C PHE A 173 -15.82 9.57 -7.17
N ILE A 174 -17.11 9.34 -7.00
CA ILE A 174 -18.16 10.27 -7.39
C ILE A 174 -18.44 11.19 -6.21
N MET A 175 -18.31 12.48 -6.44
CA MET A 175 -18.43 13.49 -5.40
C MET A 175 -19.86 14.03 -5.28
N ARG A 176 -20.26 14.39 -4.05
CA ARG A 176 -21.55 15.07 -3.79
C ARG A 176 -21.66 16.35 -4.60
N ARG A 177 -22.79 16.53 -5.26
CA ARG A 177 -23.14 17.71 -6.04
C ARG A 177 -24.47 18.28 -5.54
N ASN A 178 -24.69 19.58 -5.76
CA ASN A 178 -25.93 20.27 -5.40
C ASN A 178 -26.29 20.20 -3.91
N PHE A 179 -25.27 20.15 -3.04
CA PHE A 179 -25.52 20.22 -1.61
C PHE A 179 -26.05 21.61 -1.25
N GLU A 180 -27.06 21.67 -0.37
CA GLU A 180 -27.65 22.90 0.15
C GLU A 180 -27.73 22.85 1.67
N GLY A 181 -27.33 23.93 2.34
CA GLY A 181 -27.29 24.02 3.78
C GLY A 181 -25.88 23.83 4.36
N ILE A 182 -25.83 23.50 5.66
CA ILE A 182 -24.59 23.24 6.39
C ILE A 182 -24.72 21.85 7.04
N GLU A 183 -23.76 20.98 6.79
CA GLU A 183 -23.61 19.68 7.45
C GLU A 183 -22.33 19.69 8.30
N ILE A 184 -22.45 19.30 9.54
CA ILE A 184 -21.32 19.08 10.45
C ILE A 184 -21.35 17.61 10.87
N ASP A 185 -20.29 16.88 10.55
CA ASP A 185 -20.10 15.50 10.96
C ASP A 185 -18.91 15.37 11.89
N ALA A 186 -19.08 14.65 12.99
CA ALA A 186 -18.02 14.37 13.95
C ALA A 186 -18.02 12.90 14.34
N GLN A 187 -16.86 12.26 14.28
CA GLN A 187 -16.69 10.86 14.62
C GLN A 187 -15.51 10.65 15.58
N TYR A 188 -15.67 9.70 16.49
CA TYR A 188 -14.66 9.21 17.41
C TYR A 188 -14.62 7.69 17.38
N GLY A 189 -13.42 7.08 17.39
CA GLY A 189 -13.26 5.65 17.40
C GLY A 189 -12.00 5.20 18.14
N PHE A 190 -11.94 3.91 18.45
CA PHE A 190 -10.77 3.27 19.06
C PHE A 190 -10.84 1.76 18.88
N ASN A 191 -9.66 1.10 18.91
CA ASN A 191 -9.57 -0.35 18.93
C ASN A 191 -9.56 -0.86 20.38
N GLN A 192 -10.17 -2.02 20.61
CA GLN A 192 -10.11 -2.80 21.86
C GLN A 192 -9.81 -4.25 21.51
N HIS A 193 -8.91 -4.87 22.25
CA HIS A 193 -8.53 -6.25 22.08
C HIS A 193 -8.29 -6.95 23.42
N ASN A 194 -8.64 -8.23 23.51
CA ASN A 194 -8.28 -9.10 24.61
C ASN A 194 -7.02 -9.88 24.20
N ASN A 195 -5.93 -9.70 24.91
CA ASN A 195 -4.67 -10.41 24.67
C ASN A 195 -4.75 -11.82 25.29
N ASP A 196 -5.51 -12.70 24.66
CA ASP A 196 -5.72 -14.08 25.08
C ASP A 196 -5.52 -15.08 23.93
N TYR A 197 -4.63 -14.72 22.98
CA TYR A 197 -4.31 -15.55 21.80
C TYR A 197 -4.12 -17.02 22.17
N ASP A 198 -5.00 -17.87 21.66
CA ASP A 198 -5.04 -19.32 21.86
C ASP A 198 -4.78 -20.13 20.58
N GLY A 199 -4.37 -19.45 19.49
CA GLY A 199 -4.06 -20.06 18.19
C GLY A 199 -2.80 -20.92 18.19
N VAL A 200 -2.36 -21.29 17.00
CA VAL A 200 -1.20 -22.19 16.82
C VAL A 200 0.08 -21.66 17.45
N GLY A 201 1.00 -22.57 17.81
CA GLY A 201 2.37 -22.22 18.19
C GLY A 201 2.61 -21.82 19.63
N ASN A 202 1.63 -22.00 20.53
CA ASN A 202 1.79 -21.81 21.99
C ASN A 202 2.43 -20.44 22.37
N LEU A 203 2.12 -19.40 21.61
CA LEU A 203 2.85 -18.13 21.59
C LEU A 203 2.95 -17.44 22.96
N ARG A 204 1.85 -17.31 23.69
CA ARG A 204 1.85 -16.62 25.00
C ARG A 204 2.78 -17.26 26.02
N ASN A 205 2.88 -18.61 26.04
CA ASN A 205 3.81 -19.32 26.90
C ASN A 205 5.26 -19.13 26.44
N VAL A 206 5.49 -19.08 25.14
CA VAL A 206 6.83 -18.81 24.55
C VAL A 206 7.29 -17.39 24.94
N ILE A 207 6.43 -16.37 24.81
CA ILE A 207 6.73 -14.99 25.25
C ILE A 207 6.99 -14.94 26.75
N ALA A 208 6.16 -15.60 27.58
CA ALA A 208 6.33 -15.65 29.03
C ALA A 208 7.68 -16.28 29.42
N GLY A 209 8.06 -17.41 28.81
CA GLY A 209 9.35 -18.05 29.04
C GLY A 209 10.53 -17.17 28.63
N ARG A 210 10.42 -16.41 27.51
CA ARG A 210 11.44 -15.43 27.13
C ARG A 210 11.49 -14.23 28.09
N ALA A 211 10.36 -13.81 28.65
CA ALA A 211 10.30 -12.72 29.62
C ALA A 211 11.03 -13.09 30.94
N GLU A 212 11.09 -14.37 31.32
CA GLU A 212 11.86 -14.82 32.48
C GLU A 212 13.39 -14.69 32.24
N THR A 213 13.85 -14.89 31.01
CA THR A 213 15.28 -14.86 30.67
C THR A 213 15.76 -13.50 30.17
N ASN A 214 14.90 -12.72 29.48
CA ASN A 214 15.22 -11.40 28.96
C ASN A 214 14.02 -10.43 29.06
N PRO A 215 13.66 -9.99 30.29
CA PRO A 215 12.47 -9.12 30.51
C PRO A 215 12.62 -7.71 29.90
N SER A 216 13.82 -7.32 29.50
CA SER A 216 14.05 -6.03 28.85
C SER A 216 13.53 -5.99 27.41
N GLN A 217 13.45 -7.13 26.74
CA GLN A 217 13.04 -7.25 25.35
C GLN A 217 11.72 -7.99 25.16
N PHE A 218 11.36 -8.88 26.10
CA PHE A 218 10.15 -9.69 26.01
C PHE A 218 9.24 -9.40 27.18
N LYS A 219 8.00 -9.11 26.87
CA LYS A 219 6.95 -8.84 27.87
C LYS A 219 5.59 -9.21 27.26
N LEU A 220 4.78 -9.94 28.04
CA LEU A 220 3.37 -10.07 27.69
C LEU A 220 2.70 -8.70 27.82
N PRO A 221 1.86 -8.30 26.85
CA PRO A 221 1.04 -7.11 26.97
C PRO A 221 -0.01 -7.26 28.08
N ASP A 222 -0.66 -6.15 28.41
CA ASP A 222 -1.79 -6.16 29.35
C ASP A 222 -2.95 -6.99 28.78
N ASP A 223 -3.71 -7.70 29.61
CA ASP A 223 -4.78 -8.62 29.18
C ASP A 223 -5.86 -7.94 28.33
N ASN A 224 -6.05 -6.63 28.48
CA ASN A 224 -7.01 -5.81 27.75
C ASN A 224 -6.35 -4.52 27.30
N VAL A 225 -6.40 -4.22 26.00
CA VAL A 225 -5.80 -3.00 25.47
C VAL A 225 -6.80 -2.14 24.72
N TYR A 226 -6.59 -0.83 24.78
CA TYR A 226 -7.32 0.19 24.03
C TYR A 226 -6.33 1.03 23.27
N THR A 227 -6.38 0.97 21.92
CA THR A 227 -5.36 1.56 21.03
C THR A 227 -6.00 2.31 19.86
N GLY A 228 -5.20 2.89 19.00
CA GLY A 228 -5.62 3.42 17.71
C GLY A 228 -6.74 4.45 17.77
N PHE A 229 -6.78 5.28 18.82
CA PHE A 229 -7.82 6.32 18.95
C PHE A 229 -7.85 7.20 17.72
N SER A 230 -9.05 7.34 17.13
CA SER A 230 -9.35 8.14 15.96
C SER A 230 -10.34 9.25 16.25
N ARG A 231 -10.19 10.37 15.57
CA ARG A 231 -11.15 11.47 15.61
C ARG A 231 -11.18 12.17 14.26
N GLU A 232 -12.38 12.49 13.83
CA GLU A 232 -12.63 13.19 12.60
C GLU A 232 -13.72 14.24 12.79
N VAL A 233 -13.55 15.38 12.15
CA VAL A 233 -14.59 16.43 12.09
C VAL A 233 -14.61 16.96 10.66
N ASN A 234 -15.78 16.93 10.05
CA ASN A 234 -16.03 17.38 8.69
C ASN A 234 -17.12 18.44 8.68
N ILE A 235 -16.98 19.40 7.80
CA ILE A 235 -17.96 20.47 7.58
C ILE A 235 -18.19 20.56 6.06
N LEU A 236 -19.46 20.49 5.64
CA LEU A 236 -19.90 20.82 4.31
C LEU A 236 -20.80 22.05 4.37
N MET A 237 -20.64 22.96 3.41
CA MET A 237 -21.50 24.13 3.22
C MET A 237 -21.84 24.25 1.75
N GLY A 238 -23.13 24.23 1.43
CA GLY A 238 -23.59 24.32 0.06
C GLY A 238 -24.63 25.40 -0.14
N MET A 239 -24.63 26.00 -1.31
CA MET A 239 -25.57 27.06 -1.67
C MET A 239 -25.90 26.98 -3.16
N ASN A 240 -27.18 26.97 -3.47
CA ASN A 240 -27.68 27.17 -4.83
C ASN A 240 -27.60 28.63 -5.22
N ALA A 241 -27.39 28.88 -6.52
CA ALA A 241 -27.51 30.23 -7.05
C ALA A 241 -28.96 30.73 -6.92
N PRO A 242 -29.22 32.05 -6.72
CA PRO A 242 -30.57 32.56 -6.54
C PRO A 242 -31.51 32.33 -7.73
N ASP A 243 -30.97 31.99 -8.89
CA ASP A 243 -31.70 31.69 -10.13
C ASP A 243 -31.77 30.17 -10.43
N ASP A 244 -31.39 29.32 -9.46
CA ASP A 244 -31.29 27.84 -9.54
C ASP A 244 -30.42 27.34 -10.71
N ARG A 245 -29.51 28.18 -11.22
CA ARG A 245 -28.63 27.85 -12.35
C ARG A 245 -27.29 27.24 -11.95
N GLY A 246 -27.02 27.11 -10.68
CA GLY A 246 -25.76 26.59 -10.21
C GLY A 246 -25.73 26.30 -8.73
N ASN A 247 -24.69 25.61 -8.32
CA ASN A 247 -24.39 25.29 -6.92
C ASN A 247 -22.90 25.44 -6.66
N ILE A 248 -22.57 25.81 -5.43
CA ILE A 248 -21.23 25.71 -4.89
C ILE A 248 -21.29 24.96 -3.56
N THR A 249 -20.50 23.90 -3.45
CA THR A 249 -20.30 23.11 -2.23
C THR A 249 -18.87 23.31 -1.74
N LEU A 250 -18.72 23.83 -0.54
CA LEU A 250 -17.45 23.99 0.17
C LEU A 250 -17.30 22.86 1.20
N TYR A 251 -16.07 22.38 1.41
CA TYR A 251 -15.80 21.42 2.46
C TYR A 251 -14.52 21.75 3.23
N ALA A 252 -14.51 21.36 4.50
CA ALA A 252 -13.33 21.38 5.35
C ALA A 252 -13.36 20.13 6.23
N GLY A 253 -12.22 19.48 6.41
CA GLY A 253 -12.10 18.26 7.19
C GLY A 253 -10.81 18.24 8.02
N TYR A 254 -10.90 17.64 9.20
CA TYR A 254 -9.79 17.34 10.09
C TYR A 254 -9.89 15.90 10.55
N ARG A 255 -8.81 15.13 10.41
CA ARG A 255 -8.69 13.76 10.89
C ARG A 255 -7.39 13.59 11.66
N LYS A 256 -7.44 12.82 12.76
CA LYS A 256 -6.26 12.38 13.49
C LYS A 256 -6.45 10.96 14.00
N ASN A 257 -5.49 10.10 13.67
CA ASN A 257 -5.39 8.73 14.15
C ASN A 257 -4.13 8.56 14.97
N ASN A 258 -4.21 7.85 16.08
CA ASN A 258 -3.07 7.58 16.94
C ASN A 258 -2.32 6.33 16.48
N LYS A 259 -1.03 6.26 16.80
CA LYS A 259 -0.20 5.08 16.56
C LYS A 259 -0.68 3.88 17.36
N VAL A 260 -0.41 2.70 16.84
CA VAL A 260 -0.49 1.41 17.52
C VAL A 260 0.89 0.76 17.46
N LEU A 261 1.34 0.19 18.57
CA LEU A 261 2.64 -0.47 18.69
C LEU A 261 2.48 -1.99 18.69
N GLY A 262 3.44 -2.70 18.11
CA GLY A 262 3.47 -4.16 18.15
C GLY A 262 3.44 -4.74 19.57
N ARG A 263 4.04 -4.05 20.53
CA ARG A 263 4.04 -4.48 21.95
C ARG A 263 2.67 -4.49 22.62
N ASP A 264 1.67 -3.84 22.02
CA ASP A 264 0.35 -3.71 22.61
C ASP A 264 -0.51 -4.98 22.43
N TYR A 265 -0.08 -5.88 21.53
CA TYR A 265 -0.76 -7.15 21.19
C TYR A 265 0.15 -8.34 21.42
N ASP A 266 -0.39 -9.44 21.98
CA ASP A 266 0.39 -10.64 22.27
C ASP A 266 0.93 -11.31 20.99
N TYR A 267 0.16 -11.36 19.89
CA TYR A 267 0.62 -11.94 18.60
C TYR A 267 1.66 -11.09 17.87
N SER A 268 1.95 -9.87 18.34
CA SER A 268 2.96 -8.98 17.72
C SER A 268 4.04 -8.49 18.70
N SER A 269 3.94 -8.83 19.98
CA SER A 269 4.92 -8.42 21.00
C SER A 269 6.24 -9.21 20.93
N CYS A 270 6.31 -10.20 20.08
CA CYS A 270 7.50 -11.01 19.83
C CYS A 270 7.70 -11.16 18.32
N SER A 271 8.93 -10.92 17.86
CA SER A 271 9.31 -11.32 16.50
C SER A 271 9.41 -12.85 16.44
N LEU A 272 8.55 -13.48 15.64
CA LEU A 272 8.53 -14.92 15.49
C LEU A 272 9.75 -15.39 14.69
N GLY A 273 10.26 -16.55 15.08
CA GLY A 273 11.28 -17.29 14.39
C GLY A 273 10.81 -18.70 14.07
N GLY A 274 11.72 -19.50 13.54
CA GLY A 274 11.49 -20.90 13.22
C GLY A 274 10.84 -21.66 14.38
N GLN A 275 10.28 -22.79 14.08
CA GLN A 275 9.53 -23.60 15.02
C GLN A 275 10.42 -24.58 15.80
N SER A 276 9.99 -24.95 16.99
CA SER A 276 10.54 -26.04 17.78
C SER A 276 9.37 -26.95 18.20
N GLY A 277 9.19 -28.05 17.51
CA GLY A 277 8.06 -28.94 17.75
C GLY A 277 6.72 -28.27 17.41
N GLU A 278 5.82 -28.15 18.39
CA GLU A 278 4.49 -27.54 18.26
C GLU A 278 4.44 -26.05 18.66
N SER A 279 5.61 -25.40 18.85
CA SER A 279 5.69 -24.03 19.34
C SER A 279 6.51 -23.15 18.41
N PHE A 280 6.10 -21.90 18.22
CA PHE A 280 6.97 -20.87 17.66
C PHE A 280 8.18 -20.62 18.58
N THR A 281 9.21 -19.98 18.04
CA THR A 281 10.27 -19.37 18.84
C THR A 281 10.11 -17.84 18.83
N CYS A 282 10.41 -17.20 19.95
CA CYS A 282 10.56 -15.76 20.06
C CYS A 282 12.03 -15.40 19.91
N GLY A 283 12.36 -14.86 18.76
CA GLY A 283 13.72 -14.49 18.37
C GLY A 283 13.83 -13.03 17.95
N GLY A 284 14.30 -12.83 16.75
CA GLY A 284 14.47 -11.54 16.12
C GLY A 284 15.78 -11.46 15.34
N SER A 285 16.35 -10.26 15.27
CA SER A 285 17.51 -9.93 14.45
C SER A 285 18.82 -10.38 15.09
N GLY A 286 19.74 -10.93 14.29
CA GLY A 286 21.13 -11.18 14.65
C GLY A 286 21.92 -9.90 14.96
N THR A 287 21.51 -8.73 14.39
CA THR A 287 21.94 -7.42 14.88
C THR A 287 21.29 -7.19 16.24
N SER A 288 21.97 -7.62 17.29
CA SER A 288 21.40 -7.90 18.59
C SER A 288 21.61 -6.78 19.62
N PHE A 289 21.12 -7.02 20.85
CA PHE A 289 21.42 -6.16 22.00
C PHE A 289 21.70 -7.07 23.21
N PRO A 290 22.82 -6.86 23.93
CA PRO A 290 23.76 -5.71 23.88
C PRO A 290 24.72 -5.69 22.68
N GLY A 291 24.78 -6.73 21.85
CA GLY A 291 25.54 -6.78 20.62
C GLY A 291 26.03 -8.19 20.31
N GLN A 292 26.31 -8.47 19.04
CA GLN A 292 27.02 -9.66 18.59
C GLN A 292 28.37 -9.23 18.01
N PHE A 293 29.46 -9.87 18.46
CA PHE A 293 30.83 -9.63 18.05
C PHE A 293 31.38 -10.93 17.48
N THR A 294 31.74 -10.95 16.19
CA THR A 294 32.10 -12.21 15.50
C THR A 294 33.07 -11.96 14.36
N ASP A 295 33.85 -12.96 14.01
CA ASP A 295 34.59 -13.04 12.74
C ASP A 295 33.89 -13.96 11.73
N PHE A 296 32.73 -14.54 12.12
CA PHE A 296 31.93 -15.54 11.40
C PHE A 296 32.60 -16.92 11.23
N ASP A 297 33.79 -17.15 11.84
CA ASP A 297 34.53 -18.39 11.70
C ASP A 297 34.91 -18.97 13.07
N GLU A 298 35.80 -18.30 13.78
CA GLU A 298 36.36 -18.83 15.00
C GLU A 298 35.56 -18.46 16.26
N TYR A 299 34.87 -17.29 16.25
CA TYR A 299 34.16 -16.84 17.44
C TYR A 299 32.85 -16.06 17.13
N ALA A 300 31.92 -16.17 18.05
CA ALA A 300 30.73 -15.31 18.15
C ALA A 300 30.44 -15.03 19.63
N TYR A 301 30.55 -13.79 20.04
CA TYR A 301 30.36 -13.34 21.42
C TYR A 301 29.27 -12.30 21.57
N THR A 302 28.77 -12.18 22.78
CA THR A 302 28.00 -11.03 23.28
C THR A 302 28.62 -10.54 24.59
N VAL A 303 28.10 -9.44 25.16
CA VAL A 303 28.64 -8.83 26.38
C VAL A 303 27.68 -9.12 27.54
N ASP A 304 28.25 -9.67 28.65
CA ASP A 304 27.50 -9.86 29.88
C ASP A 304 27.35 -8.55 30.71
N ALA A 305 26.63 -8.61 31.83
CA ALA A 305 26.44 -7.46 32.71
C ALA A 305 27.75 -6.92 33.35
N ASN A 306 28.82 -7.72 33.39
CA ASN A 306 30.13 -7.35 33.92
C ASN A 306 31.07 -6.79 32.85
N GLY A 307 30.66 -6.78 31.58
CA GLY A 307 31.49 -6.35 30.45
C GLY A 307 32.45 -7.44 29.95
N ASN A 308 32.14 -8.72 30.15
CA ASN A 308 32.92 -9.82 29.61
C ASN A 308 32.30 -10.35 28.33
N PHE A 309 33.12 -10.83 27.41
CA PHE A 309 32.66 -11.65 26.28
C PHE A 309 32.24 -13.04 26.75
N ILE A 310 30.97 -13.40 26.39
CA ILE A 310 30.39 -14.71 26.57
C ILE A 310 29.88 -15.23 25.23
N PRO A 311 29.82 -16.56 25.00
CA PRO A 311 29.32 -17.10 23.73
C PRO A 311 27.94 -16.56 23.35
N TYR A 312 27.81 -16.08 22.12
CA TYR A 312 26.53 -15.67 21.56
C TYR A 312 25.66 -16.90 21.27
N GLN A 313 24.38 -16.80 21.60
CA GLN A 313 23.35 -17.79 21.29
C GLN A 313 22.16 -17.08 20.71
N SER A 314 21.82 -17.30 19.42
CA SER A 314 20.72 -16.62 18.73
C SER A 314 19.39 -16.76 19.49
N SER A 315 19.09 -17.96 20.02
CA SER A 315 17.87 -18.23 20.79
C SER A 315 17.73 -17.40 22.07
N LEU A 316 18.83 -16.83 22.60
CA LEU A 316 18.82 -16.01 23.81
C LEU A 316 19.07 -14.52 23.55
N HIS A 317 19.93 -14.21 22.57
CA HIS A 317 20.50 -12.87 22.42
C HIS A 317 19.97 -12.10 21.19
N ALA A 318 19.28 -12.77 20.25
CA ALA A 318 18.66 -12.08 19.11
C ALA A 318 17.73 -10.95 19.57
N TYR A 319 17.75 -9.84 18.83
CA TYR A 319 16.97 -8.65 19.19
C TYR A 319 15.51 -8.75 18.77
N ASN A 320 14.59 -8.63 19.73
CA ASN A 320 13.17 -8.58 19.48
C ASN A 320 12.75 -7.19 18.96
N PHE A 321 12.54 -7.04 17.67
CA PHE A 321 12.19 -5.77 17.04
C PHE A 321 10.66 -5.52 17.00
N GLY A 322 9.81 -6.56 17.08
CA GLY A 322 8.36 -6.46 17.00
C GLY A 322 7.73 -5.40 17.91
N PRO A 323 8.09 -5.34 19.22
CA PRO A 323 7.48 -4.41 20.17
C PRO A 323 7.57 -2.92 19.81
N LEU A 324 8.59 -2.51 19.07
CA LEU A 324 8.85 -1.10 18.74
C LEU A 324 8.29 -0.69 17.39
N ASN A 325 8.04 -1.64 16.48
CA ASN A 325 7.45 -1.35 15.19
C ASN A 325 6.03 -0.81 15.36
N TYR A 326 5.66 0.18 14.54
CA TYR A 326 4.27 0.61 14.48
C TYR A 326 3.44 -0.44 13.75
N PHE A 327 2.42 -0.95 14.42
CA PHE A 327 1.41 -1.82 13.83
C PHE A 327 0.40 -1.00 13.02
N GLN A 328 0.12 0.24 13.47
CA GLN A 328 -0.55 1.28 12.72
C GLN A 328 0.23 2.59 12.87
N ARG A 329 0.52 3.23 11.76
CA ARG A 329 1.11 4.58 11.73
C ARG A 329 0.10 5.61 12.24
N PRO A 330 0.53 6.62 13.06
CA PRO A 330 -0.30 7.77 13.33
C PRO A 330 -0.44 8.62 12.07
N ASP A 331 -1.56 9.30 11.92
CA ASP A 331 -1.73 10.31 10.87
C ASP A 331 -2.51 11.52 11.35
N GLU A 332 -2.24 12.67 10.74
CA GLU A 332 -2.99 13.91 10.89
C GLU A 332 -3.22 14.51 9.51
N ARG A 333 -4.48 14.80 9.20
CA ARG A 333 -4.90 15.28 7.90
C ARG A 333 -5.83 16.49 8.00
N TYR A 334 -5.57 17.47 7.18
CA TYR A 334 -6.45 18.61 6.91
C TYR A 334 -6.87 18.60 5.45
N THR A 335 -8.14 18.76 5.18
CA THR A 335 -8.68 18.89 3.82
C THR A 335 -9.52 20.15 3.70
N LEU A 336 -9.44 20.81 2.55
CA LEU A 336 -10.23 22.00 2.24
C LEU A 336 -10.48 22.03 0.74
N GLY A 337 -11.67 22.46 0.31
CA GLY A 337 -11.91 22.65 -1.10
C GLY A 337 -13.31 23.12 -1.45
N ALA A 338 -13.56 23.16 -2.76
CA ALA A 338 -14.80 23.63 -3.33
C ALA A 338 -15.12 22.84 -4.60
N PHE A 339 -16.37 22.44 -4.75
CA PHE A 339 -16.94 21.93 -5.99
C PHE A 339 -18.07 22.88 -6.40
N GLY A 340 -18.06 23.30 -7.64
CA GLY A 340 -19.06 24.25 -8.10
C GLY A 340 -19.38 24.11 -9.58
N HIS A 341 -20.58 24.46 -9.94
CA HIS A 341 -20.99 24.55 -11.33
C HIS A 341 -22.01 25.67 -11.50
N TYR A 342 -22.10 26.21 -12.71
CA TYR A 342 -23.03 27.26 -13.05
C TYR A 342 -23.43 27.22 -14.53
N ASN A 343 -24.73 27.21 -14.84
CA ASN A 343 -25.28 27.28 -16.17
C ASN A 343 -25.25 28.74 -16.66
N VAL A 344 -24.20 29.14 -17.37
CA VAL A 344 -24.04 30.47 -17.95
C VAL A 344 -25.16 30.75 -18.98
N THR A 345 -25.51 29.73 -19.76
CA THR A 345 -26.67 29.66 -20.64
C THR A 345 -27.27 28.27 -20.53
N ASP A 346 -28.44 28.05 -21.15
CA ASP A 346 -29.08 26.73 -21.23
C ASP A 346 -28.19 25.67 -21.95
N LYS A 347 -27.15 26.10 -22.63
CA LYS A 347 -26.20 25.28 -23.41
C LYS A 347 -24.77 25.26 -22.90
N ILE A 348 -24.46 26.03 -21.85
CA ILE A 348 -23.10 26.19 -21.34
C ILE A 348 -23.16 26.13 -19.82
N GLU A 349 -22.69 25.04 -19.25
CA GLU A 349 -22.36 24.89 -17.83
C GLU A 349 -20.86 25.03 -17.67
N VAL A 350 -20.40 25.90 -16.79
CA VAL A 350 -19.03 25.94 -16.33
C VAL A 350 -18.94 25.23 -14.99
N TYR A 351 -17.84 24.49 -14.73
CA TYR A 351 -17.65 23.77 -13.48
C TYR A 351 -16.21 23.87 -12.98
N THR A 352 -16.05 23.67 -11.67
CA THR A 352 -14.74 23.68 -11.02
C THR A 352 -14.67 22.65 -9.89
N GLN A 353 -13.49 22.08 -9.69
CA GLN A 353 -13.14 21.27 -8.53
C GLN A 353 -11.81 21.80 -7.99
N LEU A 354 -11.81 22.27 -6.75
CA LEU A 354 -10.63 22.76 -6.06
C LEU A 354 -10.42 21.90 -4.81
N MET A 355 -9.25 21.29 -4.69
CA MET A 355 -8.92 20.42 -3.59
C MET A 355 -7.54 20.79 -3.02
N PHE A 356 -7.47 20.80 -1.71
CA PHE A 356 -6.24 20.92 -0.93
C PHE A 356 -6.24 19.86 0.17
N SER A 357 -5.10 19.21 0.39
CA SER A 357 -4.86 18.37 1.55
C SER A 357 -3.46 18.61 2.11
N ASP A 358 -3.36 18.57 3.43
CA ASP A 358 -2.10 18.54 4.19
C ASP A 358 -2.16 17.30 5.07
N TYR A 359 -1.31 16.33 4.79
CA TYR A 359 -1.28 15.02 5.42
C TYR A 359 0.11 14.75 5.97
N SER A 360 0.18 14.29 7.21
CA SER A 360 1.42 13.89 7.86
C SER A 360 1.27 12.55 8.55
N THR A 361 2.31 11.74 8.49
CA THR A 361 2.40 10.42 9.13
C THR A 361 3.83 10.13 9.54
N VAL A 362 4.00 9.24 10.53
CA VAL A 362 5.31 8.76 10.97
C VAL A 362 5.32 7.24 10.90
N ALA A 363 6.25 6.66 10.17
CA ALA A 363 6.56 5.24 10.27
C ALA A 363 7.68 5.02 11.30
N GLN A 364 7.58 3.95 12.09
CA GLN A 364 8.63 3.58 13.05
C GLN A 364 8.94 2.10 12.98
N ILE A 365 10.22 1.81 12.90
CA ILE A 365 10.78 0.45 12.96
C ILE A 365 11.86 0.37 14.05
N ALA A 366 12.46 -0.79 14.19
CA ALA A 366 13.55 -1.07 15.14
C ALA A 366 14.63 0.02 15.17
N PRO A 367 15.34 0.20 16.29
CA PRO A 367 16.42 1.15 16.39
C PRO A 367 17.49 0.95 15.29
N SER A 368 18.17 2.02 14.93
CA SER A 368 19.39 1.97 14.14
C SER A 368 20.51 1.24 14.89
N GLY A 369 21.67 1.16 14.34
CA GLY A 369 22.80 0.55 15.01
C GLY A 369 23.97 0.28 14.09
N ASN A 370 24.80 -0.64 14.51
CA ASN A 370 25.87 -1.19 13.71
C ASN A 370 25.38 -2.51 13.08
N PHE A 371 25.37 -2.58 11.75
CA PHE A 371 24.88 -3.72 10.98
C PHE A 371 26.06 -4.44 10.31
N PHE A 372 26.67 -5.40 10.98
CA PHE A 372 27.77 -6.28 10.60
C PHE A 372 28.67 -5.85 9.44
N GLY A 373 28.16 -5.68 8.26
CA GLY A 373 28.92 -5.52 7.04
C GLY A 373 28.81 -4.16 6.38
N GLU A 374 27.92 -3.29 6.85
CA GLU A 374 27.89 -1.93 6.40
C GLU A 374 29.12 -1.18 6.88
N PHE A 375 29.52 -0.12 6.27
CA PHE A 375 30.76 0.67 6.41
C PHE A 375 31.24 0.96 7.85
N ALA A 376 30.62 0.44 8.87
CA ALA A 376 30.61 0.91 10.23
C ALA A 376 31.61 0.26 11.18
N ASN A 377 32.45 -0.65 10.73
CA ASN A 377 33.32 -1.36 11.68
C ASN A 377 34.74 -0.81 11.78
N GLY A 378 34.89 0.48 11.94
CA GLY A 378 36.14 1.12 12.35
C GLY A 378 37.29 1.09 11.36
N PHE A 379 37.65 -0.05 10.82
CA PHE A 379 38.72 -0.22 9.84
C PHE A 379 38.30 -1.20 8.75
N ARG A 380 37.97 -0.70 7.57
CA ARG A 380 37.91 -1.55 6.39
C ARG A 380 39.21 -1.46 5.63
N THR A 381 39.76 -2.61 5.37
CA THR A 381 40.75 -2.78 4.30
C THR A 381 40.03 -2.74 2.94
N THR A 382 40.80 -2.56 1.89
CA THR A 382 40.29 -2.54 0.49
C THR A 382 39.63 -3.84 0.09
N ASP A 383 39.80 -4.92 0.86
CA ASP A 383 39.17 -6.23 0.63
C ASP A 383 37.80 -6.39 1.34
N GLY A 384 37.33 -5.38 2.09
CA GLY A 384 36.06 -5.40 2.79
C GLY A 384 36.03 -6.08 4.15
N THR A 385 37.15 -6.55 4.67
CA THR A 385 37.27 -7.15 6.00
C THR A 385 37.19 -6.09 7.09
N SER A 386 36.41 -6.35 8.14
CA SER A 386 36.30 -5.49 9.31
C SER A 386 37.32 -5.90 10.38
N TYR A 387 38.07 -4.94 10.92
CA TYR A 387 39.12 -5.19 11.97
C TYR A 387 38.91 -4.25 13.17
N ILE A 388 39.32 -4.74 14.34
CA ILE A 388 39.48 -3.92 15.55
C ILE A 388 40.89 -3.95 16.01
N SER A 389 41.42 -2.79 16.50
CA SER A 389 42.76 -2.71 17.09
C SER A 389 42.79 -3.36 18.48
N CYS A 390 43.79 -4.19 18.72
CA CYS A 390 44.03 -4.79 20.03
C CYS A 390 44.49 -3.78 21.08
N ASP A 391 44.93 -2.58 20.64
CA ASP A 391 45.27 -1.46 21.53
C ASP A 391 44.04 -0.59 21.88
N ASN A 392 42.85 -0.90 21.35
CA ASN A 392 41.62 -0.16 21.67
C ASN A 392 41.34 -0.21 23.19
N PRO A 393 41.35 0.95 23.89
CA PRO A 393 41.20 0.99 25.35
C PRO A 393 39.79 0.68 25.85
N LEU A 394 38.79 0.58 24.93
CA LEU A 394 37.45 0.18 25.28
C LEU A 394 37.34 -1.34 25.53
N LEU A 395 38.25 -2.15 24.97
CA LEU A 395 38.29 -3.58 25.17
C LEU A 395 38.94 -3.94 26.52
N SER A 396 38.26 -4.74 27.34
CA SER A 396 38.81 -5.29 28.57
C SER A 396 39.90 -6.33 28.29
N ALA A 397 40.72 -6.64 29.28
CA ALA A 397 41.74 -7.70 29.15
C ALA A 397 41.14 -9.07 28.84
N GLN A 398 39.98 -9.41 29.46
CA GLN A 398 39.22 -10.65 29.17
C GLN A 398 38.73 -10.71 27.73
N GLN A 399 38.24 -9.58 27.20
CA GLN A 399 37.76 -9.49 25.82
C GLN A 399 38.91 -9.68 24.82
N LYS A 400 40.07 -9.06 25.06
CA LYS A 400 41.26 -9.23 24.23
C LYS A 400 41.76 -10.68 24.24
N ASP A 401 41.77 -11.32 25.41
CA ASP A 401 42.13 -12.71 25.55
C ASP A 401 41.14 -13.64 24.81
N ALA A 402 39.85 -13.37 24.91
CA ALA A 402 38.80 -14.18 24.27
C ALA A 402 38.89 -14.21 22.72
N ILE A 403 39.39 -13.14 22.09
CA ILE A 403 39.56 -13.02 20.63
C ILE A 403 41.03 -13.14 20.19
N ASN A 404 41.89 -13.66 21.03
CA ASN A 404 43.33 -13.82 20.77
C ASN A 404 44.02 -12.53 20.28
N CYS A 405 43.70 -11.39 20.88
CA CYS A 405 44.09 -10.04 20.44
C CYS A 405 45.33 -9.53 21.18
N ALA A 406 46.51 -9.68 20.59
CA ALA A 406 47.79 -9.27 21.21
C ALA A 406 48.06 -7.76 20.98
N PRO A 407 48.76 -7.09 21.90
CA PRO A 407 49.09 -5.68 21.73
C PRO A 407 49.82 -5.36 20.42
N GLY A 408 49.40 -4.29 19.74
CA GLY A 408 49.91 -3.87 18.44
C GLY A 408 49.34 -4.60 17.24
N GLU A 409 48.46 -5.58 17.45
CA GLU A 409 47.81 -6.34 16.38
C GLU A 409 46.40 -5.79 16.06
N GLN A 410 45.84 -6.28 14.97
CA GLN A 410 44.42 -6.11 14.60
C GLN A 410 43.81 -7.48 14.36
N VAL A 411 42.58 -7.68 14.81
CA VAL A 411 41.81 -8.92 14.59
C VAL A 411 40.54 -8.64 13.82
N SER A 412 40.12 -9.60 13.01
CA SER A 412 38.82 -9.50 12.30
C SER A 412 37.70 -9.46 13.31
N MET A 413 36.78 -8.49 13.16
CA MET A 413 35.63 -8.38 14.02
C MET A 413 34.51 -7.68 13.27
N TYR A 414 33.36 -8.35 13.11
CA TYR A 414 32.10 -7.80 12.66
C TYR A 414 31.22 -7.58 13.89
N ILE A 415 30.55 -6.43 13.93
CA ILE A 415 29.70 -6.04 15.06
C ILE A 415 28.27 -5.88 14.59
N GLY A 416 27.35 -6.63 15.19
CA GLY A 416 25.91 -6.49 15.01
C GLY A 416 25.25 -5.98 16.30
N ARG A 417 24.91 -4.67 16.38
CA ARG A 417 24.35 -4.08 17.60
C ARG A 417 23.24 -3.09 17.31
N ARG A 418 22.07 -3.30 17.93
CA ARG A 418 20.98 -2.32 17.94
C ARG A 418 21.26 -1.20 18.96
N ASN A 419 21.01 0.03 18.53
CA ASN A 419 21.10 1.22 19.38
C ASN A 419 19.77 1.47 20.10
N VAL A 420 19.44 0.63 21.06
CA VAL A 420 18.21 0.75 21.84
C VAL A 420 18.14 2.04 22.65
N GLU A 421 19.30 2.60 23.02
CA GLU A 421 19.42 3.85 23.79
C GLU A 421 18.94 5.06 22.98
N GLY A 422 19.07 5.03 21.65
CA GLY A 422 18.66 6.11 20.75
C GLY A 422 17.20 6.05 20.26
N GLY A 423 16.49 4.98 20.61
CA GLY A 423 15.08 4.81 20.20
C GLY A 423 14.91 4.26 18.79
N GLY A 424 13.65 3.98 18.41
CA GLY A 424 13.28 3.48 17.09
C GLY A 424 13.59 4.48 15.97
N ARG A 425 13.98 3.98 14.80
CA ARG A 425 14.11 4.79 13.58
C ARG A 425 12.73 5.27 13.14
N GLN A 426 12.64 6.54 12.76
CA GLN A 426 11.36 7.16 12.36
C GLN A 426 11.50 7.86 11.03
N SER A 427 10.64 7.51 10.07
CA SER A 427 10.39 8.28 8.86
C SER A 427 9.19 9.21 9.10
N ASP A 428 9.45 10.51 9.26
CA ASP A 428 8.46 11.57 9.46
C ASP A 428 8.15 12.19 8.10
N MET A 429 7.00 11.80 7.52
CA MET A 429 6.59 12.13 6.15
C MET A 429 5.43 13.13 6.15
N ARG A 430 5.51 14.13 5.28
CA ARG A 430 4.46 15.12 5.07
C ARG A 430 4.19 15.34 3.59
N TYR A 431 2.90 15.36 3.25
CA TYR A 431 2.39 15.60 1.91
C TYR A 431 1.47 16.83 1.91
N GLN A 432 1.68 17.73 0.95
CA GLN A 432 0.77 18.86 0.68
C GLN A 432 0.33 18.78 -0.77
N ALA A 433 -0.93 18.46 -0.99
CA ALA A 433 -1.47 18.28 -2.33
C ALA A 433 -2.48 19.35 -2.72
N TYR A 434 -2.39 19.78 -3.96
CA TYR A 434 -3.28 20.75 -4.59
C TYR A 434 -3.79 20.19 -5.90
N ARG A 435 -5.10 20.24 -6.13
CA ARG A 435 -5.72 19.86 -7.40
C ARG A 435 -6.77 20.89 -7.80
N GLY A 436 -6.66 21.37 -9.03
CA GLY A 436 -7.65 22.26 -9.65
C GLY A 436 -8.12 21.70 -10.98
N VAL A 437 -9.43 21.63 -11.18
CA VAL A 437 -10.09 21.32 -12.44
C VAL A 437 -11.02 22.46 -12.78
N PHE A 438 -10.95 22.93 -14.01
CA PHE A 438 -11.85 23.91 -14.59
C PHE A 438 -12.36 23.37 -15.91
N GLY A 439 -13.67 23.40 -16.11
CA GLY A 439 -14.27 22.88 -17.32
C GLY A 439 -15.51 23.63 -17.76
N ALA A 440 -15.90 23.33 -18.99
CA ALA A 440 -17.15 23.76 -19.57
C ALA A 440 -17.76 22.60 -20.35
N ARG A 441 -19.05 22.36 -20.12
CA ARG A 441 -19.82 21.32 -20.81
C ARG A 441 -21.21 21.85 -21.21
N GLY A 442 -21.83 21.13 -22.12
CA GLY A 442 -23.18 21.49 -22.52
C GLY A 442 -23.55 20.93 -23.87
N ASP A 443 -24.77 21.34 -24.36
CA ASP A 443 -25.31 20.86 -25.63
C ASP A 443 -25.08 21.89 -26.74
N LEU A 444 -24.45 21.44 -27.81
CA LEU A 444 -24.33 22.27 -29.04
C LEU A 444 -25.67 22.34 -29.77
N ASN A 445 -26.38 21.22 -29.83
CA ASN A 445 -27.74 21.06 -30.40
C ASN A 445 -28.34 19.75 -29.85
N ASP A 446 -29.52 19.36 -30.34
CA ASP A 446 -30.26 18.17 -29.88
C ASP A 446 -29.50 16.84 -30.06
N ALA A 447 -28.44 16.80 -30.88
CA ALA A 447 -27.67 15.61 -31.17
C ALA A 447 -26.27 15.63 -30.54
N TRP A 448 -25.69 16.80 -30.31
CA TRP A 448 -24.29 16.94 -29.93
C TRP A 448 -24.13 17.66 -28.61
N SER A 449 -23.34 17.06 -27.72
CA SER A 449 -22.85 17.68 -26.48
C SER A 449 -21.33 17.66 -26.39
N TYR A 450 -20.77 18.49 -25.52
CA TYR A 450 -19.34 18.63 -25.33
C TYR A 450 -18.94 18.68 -23.83
N ASP A 451 -17.73 18.23 -23.53
CA ASP A 451 -17.03 18.45 -22.23
C ASP A 451 -15.58 18.82 -22.49
N LEU A 452 -15.18 20.00 -22.05
CA LEU A 452 -13.81 20.52 -22.12
C LEU A 452 -13.31 20.75 -20.72
N ALA A 453 -12.11 20.28 -20.39
CA ALA A 453 -11.51 20.47 -19.07
C ALA A 453 -10.00 20.71 -19.14
N ILE A 454 -9.53 21.54 -18.23
CA ILE A 454 -8.12 21.68 -17.88
C ILE A 454 -7.93 21.28 -16.42
N GLN A 455 -6.87 20.54 -16.14
CA GLN A 455 -6.53 20.09 -14.79
C GLN A 455 -5.07 20.36 -14.50
N TYR A 456 -4.80 20.78 -13.28
CA TYR A 456 -3.47 20.83 -12.71
C TYR A 456 -3.51 20.23 -11.32
N SER A 457 -2.58 19.32 -11.03
CA SER A 457 -2.35 18.80 -9.68
C SER A 457 -0.87 18.83 -9.32
N ARG A 458 -0.60 19.00 -8.04
CA ARG A 458 0.75 18.96 -7.47
C ARG A 458 0.69 18.35 -6.07
N SER A 459 1.59 17.41 -5.79
CA SER A 459 1.87 16.92 -4.44
C SER A 459 3.30 17.29 -4.06
N GLN A 460 3.49 17.93 -2.91
CA GLN A 460 4.80 18.23 -2.32
C GLN A 460 5.08 17.25 -1.21
N PHE A 461 6.29 16.72 -1.18
CA PHE A 461 6.76 15.72 -0.25
C PHE A 461 7.93 16.24 0.56
N THR A 462 7.96 15.89 1.85
CA THR A 462 9.10 16.09 2.74
C THR A 462 9.20 14.91 3.68
N GLU A 463 10.37 14.30 3.76
CA GLU A 463 10.71 13.26 4.71
C GLU A 463 11.87 13.71 5.59
N ILE A 464 11.75 13.44 6.90
CA ILE A 464 12.85 13.56 7.86
C ILE A 464 13.00 12.21 8.54
N TYR A 465 14.03 11.47 8.15
CA TYR A 465 14.36 10.19 8.78
C TYR A 465 15.20 10.45 10.03
N ARG A 466 14.70 10.03 11.19
CA ARG A 466 15.24 10.37 12.51
C ARG A 466 15.80 9.14 13.20
N ASN A 467 16.71 9.39 14.16
CA ASN A 467 17.36 8.39 14.99
C ASN A 467 18.21 7.38 14.19
N GLU A 468 18.63 7.77 12.99
CA GLU A 468 19.55 7.00 12.16
C GLU A 468 21.00 7.29 12.53
N PHE A 469 21.86 6.29 12.47
CA PHE A 469 23.30 6.46 12.68
C PHE A 469 23.99 6.80 11.36
N SER A 470 25.06 7.61 11.47
CA SER A 470 26.01 7.80 10.39
C SER A 470 27.07 6.68 10.44
N ASN A 471 27.20 5.93 9.35
CA ASN A 471 28.25 4.92 9.18
C ASN A 471 29.65 5.51 9.34
N THR A 472 29.89 6.68 8.77
CA THR A 472 31.18 7.40 8.90
C THR A 472 31.50 7.73 10.35
N ARG A 473 30.49 8.22 11.11
CA ARG A 473 30.67 8.57 12.53
C ARG A 473 30.81 7.30 13.40
N LEU A 474 30.06 6.22 13.08
CA LEU A 474 30.24 4.94 13.75
C LEU A 474 31.68 4.41 13.62
N ALA A 475 32.22 4.42 12.41
CA ALA A 475 33.58 3.98 12.15
C ALA A 475 34.59 4.77 13.00
N ARG A 476 34.44 6.08 13.05
CA ARG A 476 35.34 6.95 13.88
C ARG A 476 35.16 6.72 15.38
N ALA A 477 33.92 6.55 15.85
CA ALA A 477 33.61 6.39 17.27
C ALA A 477 33.99 5.02 17.84
N LEU A 478 34.22 4.01 16.99
CA LEU A 478 34.76 2.69 17.36
C LEU A 478 36.26 2.61 17.24
N ASP A 479 36.91 3.50 16.48
CA ASP A 479 38.35 3.62 16.37
C ASP A 479 38.91 4.51 17.50
N VAL A 480 39.13 3.89 18.66
CA VAL A 480 39.47 4.58 19.90
C VAL A 480 40.88 4.21 20.34
N VAL A 481 41.63 5.24 20.72
CA VAL A 481 43.00 5.14 21.25
C VAL A 481 43.08 5.82 22.61
N THR A 482 44.17 5.58 23.33
CA THR A 482 44.45 6.30 24.57
C THR A 482 45.11 7.63 24.26
N ASP A 483 44.53 8.72 24.71
CA ASP A 483 45.09 10.07 24.56
C ASP A 483 46.44 10.13 25.34
N PRO A 484 47.57 10.43 24.66
CA PRO A 484 48.86 10.40 25.28
C PRO A 484 49.07 11.52 26.33
N VAL A 485 48.21 12.52 26.36
CA VAL A 485 48.28 13.66 27.31
C VAL A 485 47.37 13.43 28.52
N THR A 486 46.14 13.01 28.29
CA THR A 486 45.14 12.85 29.38
C THR A 486 45.06 11.43 29.92
N GLY A 487 45.49 10.44 29.16
CA GLY A 487 45.32 9.01 29.47
C GLY A 487 43.88 8.46 29.26
N ASN A 488 42.98 9.26 28.77
CA ASN A 488 41.57 8.88 28.55
C ASN A 488 41.34 8.27 27.15
N PRO A 489 40.30 7.42 26.97
CA PRO A 489 39.87 6.99 25.65
C PRO A 489 39.42 8.18 24.79
N VAL A 490 39.93 8.27 23.58
CA VAL A 490 39.60 9.30 22.59
C VAL A 490 39.57 8.68 21.19
N CYS A 491 38.68 9.18 20.30
CA CYS A 491 38.71 8.73 18.91
C CYS A 491 40.05 9.07 18.25
N SER A 492 40.60 8.18 17.44
CA SER A 492 41.86 8.43 16.70
C SER A 492 41.72 9.66 15.77
N SER A 493 40.55 9.90 15.23
CA SER A 493 40.19 11.05 14.37
C SER A 493 40.33 12.39 15.09
N VAL A 494 40.12 12.47 16.39
CA VAL A 494 40.35 13.69 17.21
C VAL A 494 41.82 14.04 17.27
N LEU A 495 42.68 13.04 17.60
CA LEU A 495 44.13 13.22 17.66
C LEU A 495 44.74 13.55 16.29
N ALA A 496 44.16 13.02 15.25
CA ALA A 496 44.57 13.27 13.87
C ALA A 496 44.06 14.63 13.34
N GLY A 497 43.22 15.33 14.09
CA GLY A 497 42.61 16.61 13.66
C GLY A 497 41.59 16.45 12.52
N ILE A 498 41.07 15.27 12.29
CA ILE A 498 40.09 14.96 11.23
C ILE A 498 38.67 15.24 11.70
N ASP A 499 38.33 14.90 12.95
CA ASP A 499 37.00 15.09 13.50
C ASP A 499 37.08 15.37 15.01
N ALA A 500 37.03 16.65 15.33
CA ALA A 500 37.19 17.12 16.72
C ALA A 500 35.93 16.87 17.58
N GLU A 501 34.79 16.56 16.95
CA GLU A 501 33.50 16.31 17.63
C GLU A 501 33.29 14.83 17.96
N CYS A 502 34.18 13.92 17.51
CA CYS A 502 34.04 12.50 17.71
C CYS A 502 34.05 12.13 19.18
N VAL A 503 33.03 11.34 19.58
CA VAL A 503 32.87 10.79 20.93
C VAL A 503 32.95 9.26 20.85
N PRO A 504 33.79 8.60 21.69
CA PRO A 504 33.90 7.15 21.71
C PRO A 504 32.56 6.45 21.98
N TYR A 505 32.25 5.47 21.14
CA TYR A 505 31.02 4.62 21.27
C TYR A 505 31.37 3.33 22.02
N ASN A 506 31.22 3.35 23.35
CA ASN A 506 31.61 2.21 24.18
C ASN A 506 30.50 1.15 24.28
N ILE A 507 30.51 0.24 23.35
CA ILE A 507 29.56 -0.90 23.25
C ILE A 507 30.10 -2.20 23.89
N PHE A 508 31.34 -2.18 24.36
CA PHE A 508 32.00 -3.34 24.93
C PHE A 508 31.71 -3.57 26.43
N ARG A 509 30.81 -2.77 27.00
CA ARG A 509 30.26 -2.96 28.34
C ARG A 509 28.83 -2.51 28.46
N SER A 510 28.06 -3.12 29.33
CA SER A 510 26.70 -2.68 29.67
C SER A 510 26.69 -1.24 30.19
N GLY A 511 25.78 -0.39 29.71
CA GLY A 511 25.67 1.01 30.07
C GLY A 511 26.90 1.88 29.70
N GLY A 512 27.69 1.46 28.73
CA GLY A 512 28.86 2.22 28.26
C GLY A 512 28.54 3.29 27.23
N VAL A 513 27.36 3.27 26.63
CA VAL A 513 26.91 4.28 25.66
C VAL A 513 26.44 5.53 26.40
N THR A 514 27.03 6.67 26.06
CA THR A 514 26.69 7.97 26.67
C THR A 514 25.76 8.77 25.76
N GLN A 515 25.06 9.77 26.32
CA GLN A 515 24.21 10.66 25.53
C GLN A 515 25.02 11.47 24.50
N GLU A 516 26.23 11.89 24.87
CA GLU A 516 27.14 12.60 23.97
C GLU A 516 27.56 11.75 22.77
N ALA A 517 27.73 10.43 22.97
CA ALA A 517 28.01 9.51 21.87
C ALA A 517 26.78 9.37 20.95
N LEU A 518 25.56 9.31 21.50
CA LEU A 518 24.33 9.29 20.72
C LEU A 518 24.13 10.59 19.94
N ASP A 519 24.33 11.74 20.56
CA ASP A 519 24.21 13.06 19.93
C ASP A 519 25.23 13.23 18.78
N TYR A 520 26.40 12.58 18.89
CA TYR A 520 27.38 12.55 17.80
C TYR A 520 26.97 11.58 16.68
N LEU A 521 26.48 10.37 17.01
CA LEU A 521 26.23 9.30 16.04
C LEU A 521 24.93 9.49 15.23
N GLN A 522 23.88 9.99 15.91
CA GLN A 522 22.58 10.15 15.26
C GLN A 522 22.54 11.36 14.35
N VAL A 523 22.12 11.13 13.10
CA VAL A 523 21.96 12.16 12.09
C VAL A 523 20.57 12.09 11.49
N PRO A 524 19.91 13.24 11.23
CA PRO A 524 18.71 13.22 10.41
C PRO A 524 19.10 13.06 8.93
N LEU A 525 18.34 12.22 8.19
CA LEU A 525 18.42 12.20 6.74
C LEU A 525 17.17 12.93 6.21
N VAL A 526 17.33 13.76 5.18
CA VAL A 526 16.23 14.57 4.66
C VAL A 526 16.06 14.34 3.16
N ALA A 527 14.82 14.06 2.75
CA ALA A 527 14.42 14.03 1.36
C ALA A 527 13.25 15.01 1.13
N THR A 528 13.28 15.70 0.01
CA THR A 528 12.20 16.57 -0.46
C THR A 528 11.86 16.24 -1.90
N GLY A 529 10.62 16.50 -2.30
CA GLY A 529 10.24 16.24 -3.68
C GLY A 529 8.87 16.79 -4.02
N TRP A 530 8.49 16.56 -5.26
CA TRP A 530 7.16 16.93 -5.73
C TRP A 530 6.77 16.07 -6.94
N THR A 531 5.47 15.91 -7.13
CA THR A 531 4.87 15.41 -8.36
C THR A 531 3.96 16.47 -8.95
N THR A 532 3.83 16.49 -10.27
CA THR A 532 2.85 17.33 -10.95
C THR A 532 2.19 16.56 -12.09
N GLN A 533 0.91 16.84 -12.30
CA GLN A 533 0.17 16.36 -13.47
C GLN A 533 -0.58 17.53 -14.10
N GLN A 534 -0.47 17.62 -15.41
CA GLN A 534 -1.22 18.55 -16.25
C GLN A 534 -2.05 17.73 -17.23
N VAL A 535 -3.35 18.03 -17.31
CA VAL A 535 -4.25 17.35 -18.24
C VAL A 535 -5.12 18.40 -18.94
N VAL A 536 -5.22 18.30 -20.25
CA VAL A 536 -6.19 19.02 -21.07
C VAL A 536 -7.01 17.99 -21.83
N THR A 537 -8.31 17.95 -21.61
CA THR A 537 -9.19 16.99 -22.29
C THR A 537 -10.34 17.69 -22.97
N GLY A 538 -10.69 17.24 -24.16
CA GLY A 538 -11.87 17.65 -24.88
C GLY A 538 -12.60 16.46 -25.45
N SER A 539 -13.92 16.39 -25.26
CA SER A 539 -14.77 15.36 -25.84
C SER A 539 -16.05 15.92 -26.43
N LEU A 540 -16.51 15.28 -27.49
CA LEU A 540 -17.79 15.50 -28.13
C LEU A 540 -18.59 14.19 -28.07
N THR A 541 -19.82 14.22 -27.61
CA THR A 541 -20.73 13.07 -27.70
C THR A 541 -21.86 13.38 -28.68
N ALA A 542 -22.33 12.36 -29.38
CA ALA A 542 -23.42 12.54 -30.35
C ALA A 542 -24.41 11.37 -30.30
N ASP A 543 -25.70 11.71 -30.29
CA ASP A 543 -26.80 10.82 -30.66
C ASP A 543 -27.05 10.92 -32.16
N LEU A 544 -26.51 9.99 -32.92
CA LEU A 544 -26.66 9.95 -34.38
C LEU A 544 -28.07 9.50 -34.82
N GLY A 545 -28.87 8.97 -33.87
CA GLY A 545 -30.29 8.63 -34.10
C GLY A 545 -31.13 9.84 -34.54
N VAL A 546 -30.76 11.04 -34.06
CA VAL A 546 -31.36 12.30 -34.52
C VAL A 546 -31.27 12.50 -36.04
N TYR A 547 -30.15 11.96 -36.62
CA TYR A 547 -29.92 11.98 -38.08
C TYR A 547 -30.37 10.71 -38.81
N GLY A 548 -31.08 9.80 -38.11
CA GLY A 548 -31.60 8.56 -38.67
C GLY A 548 -30.57 7.39 -38.73
N PHE A 549 -29.39 7.54 -38.13
CA PHE A 549 -28.42 6.45 -38.00
C PHE A 549 -28.85 5.51 -36.86
N LYS A 550 -29.73 4.57 -37.17
CA LYS A 550 -30.22 3.54 -36.25
C LYS A 550 -30.52 2.23 -36.97
N SER A 551 -30.46 1.11 -36.23
CA SER A 551 -30.95 -0.17 -36.73
C SER A 551 -32.43 -0.13 -37.02
N PRO A 552 -32.94 -0.82 -38.08
CA PRO A 552 -34.38 -0.94 -38.32
C PRO A 552 -35.16 -1.60 -37.19
N TRP A 553 -34.45 -2.33 -36.29
CA TRP A 553 -35.03 -3.10 -35.18
C TRP A 553 -34.78 -2.45 -33.81
N ALA A 554 -34.18 -1.24 -33.80
CA ALA A 554 -33.95 -0.48 -32.58
C ALA A 554 -34.72 0.82 -32.56
N THR A 555 -35.11 1.27 -31.39
CA THR A 555 -35.73 2.55 -31.12
C THR A 555 -34.70 3.66 -30.94
N ARG A 556 -33.61 3.35 -30.22
CA ARG A 556 -32.47 4.24 -30.01
C ARG A 556 -31.55 4.24 -31.22
N GLY A 557 -30.86 5.37 -31.43
CA GLY A 557 -29.83 5.50 -32.46
C GLY A 557 -28.45 5.14 -31.98
N VAL A 558 -27.50 5.16 -32.92
CA VAL A 558 -26.08 5.00 -32.62
C VAL A 558 -25.60 6.20 -31.80
N GLN A 559 -25.04 5.97 -30.63
CA GLN A 559 -24.36 6.96 -29.80
C GLN A 559 -22.86 6.89 -30.01
N THR A 560 -22.19 8.03 -30.06
CA THR A 560 -20.74 8.10 -30.26
C THR A 560 -20.12 9.14 -29.36
N ALA A 561 -18.87 8.91 -28.92
CA ALA A 561 -18.01 9.88 -28.27
C ALA A 561 -16.67 9.97 -29.01
N PHE A 562 -16.17 11.19 -29.20
CA PHE A 562 -14.87 11.48 -29.80
C PHE A 562 -14.10 12.40 -28.86
N GLY A 563 -12.81 12.27 -28.78
CA GLY A 563 -12.05 13.21 -27.97
C GLY A 563 -10.55 13.15 -28.19
N ALA A 564 -9.93 14.14 -27.57
CA ALA A 564 -8.48 14.24 -27.49
C ALA A 564 -8.06 14.61 -26.07
N GLU A 565 -6.90 14.13 -25.67
CA GLU A 565 -6.31 14.42 -24.36
C GLU A 565 -4.82 14.72 -24.53
N TYR A 566 -4.33 15.70 -23.80
CA TYR A 566 -2.93 15.92 -23.53
C TYR A 566 -2.68 15.72 -22.05
N ARG A 567 -1.67 14.93 -21.70
CA ARG A 567 -1.24 14.74 -20.32
C ARG A 567 0.27 14.84 -20.20
N ARG A 568 0.73 15.47 -19.13
CA ARG A 568 2.14 15.50 -18.74
C ARG A 568 2.25 15.20 -17.26
N ASP A 569 3.00 14.16 -16.92
CA ASP A 569 3.38 13.77 -15.58
C ASP A 569 4.86 14.11 -15.38
N ALA A 570 5.18 14.73 -14.24
CA ALA A 570 6.56 15.04 -13.90
C ALA A 570 6.77 14.92 -12.39
N LEU A 571 7.95 14.52 -12.00
CA LEU A 571 8.31 14.40 -10.60
C LEU A 571 9.80 14.72 -10.36
N ASP A 572 10.09 15.07 -9.12
CA ASP A 572 11.43 15.34 -8.60
C ASP A 572 11.53 14.80 -7.17
N LEU A 573 12.59 14.06 -6.88
CA LEU A 573 12.98 13.63 -5.54
C LEU A 573 14.42 14.05 -5.31
N THR A 574 14.64 14.84 -4.29
CA THR A 574 15.97 15.39 -3.93
C THR A 574 16.32 14.98 -2.50
N PRO A 575 17.00 13.83 -2.31
CA PRO A 575 17.57 13.43 -1.03
C PRO A 575 18.81 14.29 -0.69
N ASP A 576 19.12 14.40 0.60
CA ASP A 576 20.34 15.06 1.07
C ASP A 576 21.61 14.21 0.88
N VAL A 577 22.75 14.74 1.28
CA VAL A 577 24.04 14.07 1.15
C VAL A 577 24.12 12.80 2.01
N SER A 578 23.42 12.75 3.15
CA SER A 578 23.43 11.57 4.03
C SER A 578 22.70 10.40 3.40
N PHE A 579 21.62 10.65 2.69
CA PHE A 579 20.94 9.64 1.86
C PHE A 579 21.78 9.25 0.62
N THR A 580 22.29 10.23 -0.12
CA THR A 580 22.95 9.97 -1.40
C THR A 580 24.34 9.36 -1.28
N SER A 581 25.01 9.55 -0.12
CA SER A 581 26.28 8.89 0.19
C SER A 581 26.12 7.47 0.74
N GLY A 582 24.90 7.05 1.15
CA GLY A 582 24.69 5.81 1.89
C GLY A 582 25.25 5.83 3.30
N ASP A 583 25.39 7.03 3.90
CA ASP A 583 25.94 7.18 5.26
C ASP A 583 24.94 6.81 6.37
N GLY A 584 23.66 6.62 6.02
CA GLY A 584 22.64 6.13 6.95
C GLY A 584 22.75 4.64 7.20
N ALA A 585 23.11 4.23 8.42
CA ALA A 585 23.20 2.84 8.80
C ALA A 585 21.81 2.16 8.80
N GLY A 586 21.67 1.06 8.09
CA GLY A 586 20.41 0.32 7.96
C GLY A 586 19.44 0.90 6.91
N GLN A 587 19.95 1.76 6.02
CA GLN A 587 19.22 2.14 4.79
C GLN A 587 19.51 1.18 3.62
N GLY A 588 20.40 0.23 3.79
CA GLY A 588 20.80 -0.71 2.74
C GLY A 588 21.78 -0.17 1.71
N GLY A 589 21.85 1.15 1.53
CA GLY A 589 22.74 1.80 0.58
C GLY A 589 22.33 3.24 0.24
N PRO A 590 22.97 3.86 -0.76
CA PRO A 590 22.65 5.20 -1.23
C PRO A 590 21.24 5.28 -1.81
N THR A 591 20.48 6.28 -1.36
CA THR A 591 19.22 6.68 -2.00
C THR A 591 19.50 7.87 -2.90
N ASN A 592 19.45 7.65 -4.22
CA ASN A 592 19.73 8.69 -5.20
C ASN A 592 18.48 9.49 -5.54
N GLY A 593 18.69 10.72 -6.00
CA GLY A 593 17.61 11.58 -6.48
C GLY A 593 17.00 11.06 -7.79
N LEU A 594 15.79 11.53 -8.06
CA LEU A 594 15.04 11.22 -9.25
C LEU A 594 14.43 12.49 -9.81
N ASN A 595 14.64 12.75 -11.11
CA ASN A 595 14.03 13.88 -11.82
C ASN A 595 13.64 13.43 -13.22
N GLY A 596 12.37 13.57 -13.56
CA GLY A 596 11.91 13.17 -14.88
C GLY A 596 10.50 13.65 -15.21
N ALA A 597 10.16 13.51 -16.49
CA ALA A 597 8.82 13.77 -17.00
C ALA A 597 8.52 12.87 -18.19
N ASN A 598 7.25 12.57 -18.38
CA ASN A 598 6.75 11.94 -19.60
C ASN A 598 5.44 12.65 -20.01
N GLN A 599 5.18 12.73 -21.29
CA GLN A 599 3.97 13.33 -21.83
C GLN A 599 3.34 12.46 -22.90
N VAL A 600 2.04 12.60 -23.08
CA VAL A 600 1.26 11.82 -24.04
C VAL A 600 0.21 12.69 -24.71
N TYR A 601 -0.04 12.40 -25.99
CA TYR A 601 -1.15 12.90 -26.78
C TYR A 601 -2.04 11.73 -27.16
N ASP A 602 -3.31 11.83 -26.84
CA ASP A 602 -4.30 10.79 -27.11
C ASP A 602 -5.39 11.29 -28.02
N VAL A 603 -5.87 10.38 -28.90
CA VAL A 603 -7.15 10.55 -29.60
C VAL A 603 -7.99 9.29 -29.40
N PHE A 604 -9.29 9.45 -29.18
CA PHE A 604 -10.17 8.32 -28.90
C PHE A 604 -11.54 8.47 -29.56
N ILE A 605 -12.17 7.32 -29.81
CA ILE A 605 -13.55 7.18 -30.26
C ILE A 605 -14.22 6.05 -29.53
N GLU A 606 -15.48 6.27 -29.13
CA GLU A 606 -16.39 5.25 -28.61
C GLU A 606 -17.68 5.26 -29.45
N ALA A 607 -18.32 4.11 -29.57
CA ALA A 607 -19.63 3.97 -30.19
C ALA A 607 -20.45 2.90 -29.50
N GLN A 608 -21.70 3.18 -29.19
CA GLN A 608 -22.71 2.22 -28.81
C GLN A 608 -23.73 2.08 -29.94
N VAL A 609 -23.90 0.84 -30.40
CA VAL A 609 -24.77 0.52 -31.54
C VAL A 609 -25.90 -0.38 -31.06
N PRO A 610 -27.09 0.16 -30.77
CA PRO A 610 -28.27 -0.65 -30.53
C PRO A 610 -28.66 -1.41 -31.83
N ILE A 611 -28.72 -2.75 -31.73
CA ILE A 611 -29.03 -3.64 -32.87
C ILE A 611 -30.50 -3.97 -32.90
N ALA A 612 -31.11 -4.35 -31.76
CA ALA A 612 -32.52 -4.69 -31.62
C ALA A 612 -33.04 -4.35 -30.23
N GLU A 613 -34.30 -3.88 -30.15
CA GLU A 613 -34.97 -3.52 -28.91
C GLU A 613 -36.42 -3.94 -28.97
N GLY A 614 -36.97 -4.52 -27.87
CA GLY A 614 -38.36 -4.92 -27.74
C GLY A 614 -38.79 -6.05 -28.68
N MET A 615 -37.85 -6.86 -29.18
CA MET A 615 -38.16 -7.95 -30.10
C MET A 615 -38.17 -9.31 -29.38
N ALA A 616 -38.83 -10.29 -29.95
CA ALA A 616 -38.81 -11.66 -29.41
C ALA A 616 -37.33 -12.18 -29.36
N PHE A 617 -36.90 -12.65 -28.20
CA PHE A 617 -35.52 -13.08 -27.92
C PHE A 617 -34.43 -11.99 -28.05
N ALA A 618 -34.83 -10.73 -28.18
CA ALA A 618 -33.96 -9.56 -28.20
C ALA A 618 -34.68 -8.33 -27.61
N ASP A 619 -35.03 -8.42 -26.33
CA ASP A 619 -35.54 -7.28 -25.56
C ASP A 619 -34.55 -6.13 -25.62
N GLN A 620 -33.28 -6.44 -25.54
CA GLN A 620 -32.17 -5.53 -25.84
C GLN A 620 -31.01 -6.33 -26.46
N LEU A 621 -30.44 -5.76 -27.52
CA LEU A 621 -29.20 -6.24 -28.12
C LEU A 621 -28.39 -5.02 -28.59
N SER A 622 -27.21 -4.85 -28.07
CA SER A 622 -26.30 -3.76 -28.45
C SER A 622 -24.84 -4.22 -28.54
N VAL A 623 -24.04 -3.45 -29.26
CA VAL A 623 -22.59 -3.61 -29.39
C VAL A 623 -21.91 -2.31 -28.98
N ASP A 624 -20.89 -2.40 -28.13
CA ASP A 624 -20.03 -1.30 -27.71
C ASP A 624 -18.65 -1.44 -28.39
N LEU A 625 -18.15 -0.36 -28.92
CA LEU A 625 -16.85 -0.28 -29.58
C LEU A 625 -16.09 0.90 -29.00
N ALA A 626 -14.81 0.71 -28.71
CA ALA A 626 -13.91 1.82 -28.34
C ALA A 626 -12.52 1.61 -28.94
N TYR A 627 -11.89 2.69 -29.30
CA TYR A 627 -10.52 2.73 -29.78
C TYR A 627 -9.82 4.00 -29.31
N ARG A 628 -8.56 3.87 -28.88
CA ARG A 628 -7.68 4.98 -28.49
C ARG A 628 -6.29 4.74 -29.07
N HIS A 629 -5.74 5.78 -29.66
CA HIS A 629 -4.34 5.87 -30.01
C HIS A 629 -3.65 6.89 -29.12
N SER A 630 -2.50 6.49 -28.54
CA SER A 630 -1.72 7.30 -27.61
C SER A 630 -0.27 7.38 -28.10
N GLU A 631 0.28 8.59 -28.19
CA GLU A 631 1.67 8.84 -28.57
C GLU A 631 2.42 9.42 -27.39
N TYR A 632 3.34 8.62 -26.82
CA TYR A 632 4.17 8.99 -25.68
C TYR A 632 5.52 9.54 -26.13
N GLU A 633 6.04 10.53 -25.39
CA GLU A 633 7.40 11.02 -25.61
C GLU A 633 8.44 9.93 -25.38
N LEU A 634 8.25 9.13 -24.29
CA LEU A 634 9.03 7.95 -23.97
C LEU A 634 8.09 6.73 -23.89
N GLY A 635 8.37 5.70 -24.67
CA GLY A 635 7.53 4.51 -24.78
C GLY A 635 6.86 4.36 -26.17
N GLY A 636 6.81 5.42 -26.97
CA GLY A 636 6.29 5.40 -28.36
C GLY A 636 4.76 5.33 -28.48
N GLY A 637 4.26 4.98 -29.66
CA GLY A 637 2.84 4.88 -29.97
C GLY A 637 2.20 3.59 -29.46
N THR A 638 0.98 3.68 -28.95
CA THR A 638 0.20 2.53 -28.43
C THR A 638 -1.24 2.58 -28.88
N ASP A 639 -1.86 1.41 -29.03
CA ASP A 639 -3.24 1.25 -29.48
C ASP A 639 -4.04 0.42 -28.47
N SER A 640 -5.10 1.00 -27.93
CA SER A 640 -6.06 0.31 -27.05
C SER A 640 -7.41 0.19 -27.75
N TRP A 641 -8.09 -0.94 -27.57
CA TRP A 641 -9.41 -1.16 -28.17
C TRP A 641 -10.32 -1.99 -27.28
N LYS A 642 -11.62 -1.84 -27.46
CA LYS A 642 -12.65 -2.64 -26.79
C LYS A 642 -13.76 -2.97 -27.79
N ILE A 643 -14.20 -4.22 -27.72
CA ILE A 643 -15.42 -4.71 -28.38
C ILE A 643 -16.26 -5.39 -27.29
N GLY A 644 -17.48 -4.89 -27.08
CA GLY A 644 -18.43 -5.44 -26.13
C GLY A 644 -19.75 -5.76 -26.76
N GLY A 645 -20.48 -6.73 -26.20
CA GLY A 645 -21.84 -7.08 -26.58
C GLY A 645 -22.71 -7.25 -25.34
N ASP A 646 -23.89 -6.72 -25.42
CA ASP A 646 -24.96 -6.83 -24.42
C ASP A 646 -26.21 -7.41 -25.07
N TRP A 647 -26.72 -8.52 -24.53
CA TRP A 647 -27.91 -9.21 -25.03
C TRP A 647 -28.86 -9.59 -23.92
N ALA A 648 -30.02 -8.98 -23.90
CA ALA A 648 -31.15 -9.38 -23.07
C ALA A 648 -32.19 -10.10 -23.95
N PRO A 649 -32.25 -11.46 -23.94
CA PRO A 649 -33.31 -12.18 -24.66
C PRO A 649 -34.69 -11.91 -24.08
N VAL A 650 -34.76 -11.66 -22.77
CA VAL A 650 -35.97 -11.27 -22.01
C VAL A 650 -35.57 -10.24 -20.95
N PRO A 651 -36.45 -9.41 -20.42
CA PRO A 651 -36.12 -8.38 -19.43
C PRO A 651 -35.42 -8.93 -18.18
N SER A 652 -35.71 -10.16 -17.79
CA SER A 652 -35.18 -10.78 -16.56
C SER A 652 -33.79 -11.37 -16.70
N VAL A 653 -33.24 -11.54 -17.90
CA VAL A 653 -31.95 -12.18 -18.15
C VAL A 653 -31.17 -11.39 -19.19
N ARG A 654 -29.95 -11.08 -18.84
CA ARG A 654 -29.02 -10.35 -19.69
C ARG A 654 -27.67 -11.06 -19.73
N PHE A 655 -27.08 -11.19 -20.88
CA PHE A 655 -25.73 -11.67 -21.11
C PHE A 655 -24.87 -10.48 -21.56
N ARG A 656 -23.67 -10.39 -21.03
CA ARG A 656 -22.69 -9.42 -21.44
C ARG A 656 -21.34 -10.09 -21.69
N ALA A 657 -20.64 -9.62 -22.71
CA ALA A 657 -19.29 -10.10 -23.01
C ALA A 657 -18.44 -8.96 -23.54
N SER A 658 -17.15 -8.95 -23.22
CA SER A 658 -16.23 -8.02 -23.86
C SER A 658 -14.86 -8.65 -24.06
N ALA A 659 -14.22 -8.21 -25.16
CA ALA A 659 -12.80 -8.44 -25.43
C ALA A 659 -12.15 -7.06 -25.57
N GLN A 660 -11.01 -6.87 -24.94
CA GLN A 660 -10.35 -5.57 -24.95
C GLN A 660 -8.84 -5.70 -24.81
N ARG A 661 -8.12 -4.79 -25.44
CA ARG A 661 -6.69 -4.56 -25.23
C ARG A 661 -6.50 -3.25 -24.48
N ALA A 662 -5.88 -3.34 -23.31
CA ALA A 662 -5.42 -2.21 -22.53
C ALA A 662 -3.90 -2.10 -22.64
N VAL A 663 -3.35 -0.90 -22.47
CA VAL A 663 -1.93 -0.63 -22.55
C VAL A 663 -1.50 0.25 -21.38
N ARG A 664 -0.30 0.02 -20.85
CA ARG A 664 0.35 0.90 -19.88
C ARG A 664 1.73 1.29 -20.36
N ALA A 665 1.95 2.57 -20.55
CA ALA A 665 3.29 3.08 -20.82
C ALA A 665 4.16 3.07 -19.56
N PRO A 666 5.49 2.97 -19.69
CA PRO A 666 6.40 3.12 -18.56
C PRO A 666 6.16 4.46 -17.84
N ASN A 667 6.07 4.43 -16.53
CA ASN A 667 5.89 5.64 -15.73
C ASN A 667 7.24 6.34 -15.43
N VAL A 668 7.19 7.55 -14.88
CA VAL A 668 8.39 8.36 -14.65
C VAL A 668 9.35 7.70 -13.66
N ILE A 669 8.85 6.98 -12.66
CA ILE A 669 9.69 6.27 -11.69
C ILE A 669 10.42 5.10 -12.37
N GLU A 670 9.70 4.28 -13.13
CA GLU A 670 10.27 3.15 -13.87
C GLU A 670 11.34 3.56 -14.86
N LEU A 671 11.18 4.74 -15.49
CA LEU A 671 12.12 5.26 -16.47
C LEU A 671 13.38 5.87 -15.84
N PHE A 672 13.23 6.61 -14.73
CA PHE A 672 14.27 7.55 -14.26
C PHE A 672 14.80 7.27 -12.85
N THR A 673 14.33 6.21 -12.14
CA THR A 673 14.92 5.86 -10.85
C THR A 673 16.43 5.68 -11.00
N ALA A 674 17.21 6.44 -10.21
CA ALA A 674 18.65 6.30 -10.24
C ALA A 674 19.07 4.94 -9.67
N GLN A 675 20.15 4.37 -10.21
CA GLN A 675 20.64 3.09 -9.73
C GLN A 675 21.16 3.22 -8.30
N GLY A 676 20.74 2.31 -7.45
CA GLY A 676 21.11 2.26 -6.04
C GLY A 676 20.88 0.86 -5.45
N PHE A 677 21.57 0.58 -4.34
CA PHE A 677 21.37 -0.68 -3.63
C PHE A 677 20.08 -0.66 -2.82
N ASN A 678 19.46 -1.83 -2.76
CA ASN A 678 18.33 -2.13 -1.88
C ASN A 678 18.49 -3.56 -1.37
N LEU A 679 17.59 -4.01 -0.49
CA LEU A 679 17.68 -5.30 0.16
C LEU A 679 16.55 -6.24 -0.28
N PHE A 680 16.88 -7.53 -0.46
CA PHE A 680 15.90 -8.62 -0.58
C PHE A 680 16.14 -9.66 0.51
N ASP A 681 15.08 -10.34 0.91
CA ASP A 681 15.12 -11.36 1.94
C ASP A 681 15.44 -12.73 1.34
N MET A 682 16.39 -13.44 1.94
CA MET A 682 16.75 -14.81 1.58
C MET A 682 17.27 -15.52 2.83
N ASP A 683 16.81 -16.75 3.09
CA ASP A 683 17.15 -17.49 4.32
C ASP A 683 18.65 -17.78 4.41
N ALA A 684 19.28 -18.20 3.31
CA ALA A 684 20.72 -18.46 3.25
C ALA A 684 21.23 -18.34 1.81
N ASP A 685 22.51 -17.98 1.67
CA ASP A 685 23.19 -17.97 0.37
C ASP A 685 23.25 -19.41 -0.19
N PRO A 686 22.83 -19.65 -1.45
CA PRO A 686 22.85 -20.98 -2.07
C PRO A 686 24.25 -21.59 -2.20
N CYS A 687 25.29 -20.80 -2.00
CA CYS A 687 26.68 -21.25 -1.99
C CYS A 687 27.32 -21.38 -0.59
N ASP A 688 26.55 -21.15 0.47
CA ASP A 688 27.01 -21.30 1.83
C ASP A 688 27.02 -22.80 2.27
N LYS A 689 28.17 -23.38 2.41
CA LYS A 689 28.34 -24.80 2.84
C LYS A 689 27.82 -25.09 4.25
N ASN A 690 27.65 -24.05 5.09
CA ASN A 690 27.11 -24.22 6.43
C ASN A 690 25.56 -24.33 6.41
N SER A 691 24.93 -24.02 5.31
CA SER A 691 23.48 -24.12 5.10
C SER A 691 23.14 -25.38 4.29
N ALA A 692 23.17 -26.53 4.97
CA ALA A 692 23.05 -27.84 4.32
C ALA A 692 21.77 -28.05 3.52
N GLU A 693 20.71 -27.28 3.83
CA GLU A 693 19.40 -27.36 3.14
C GLU A 693 19.39 -26.56 1.83
N THR A 694 20.21 -25.52 1.71
CA THR A 694 20.22 -24.62 0.53
C THR A 694 21.44 -24.77 -0.35
N TYR A 695 22.49 -25.43 0.11
CA TYR A 695 23.76 -25.57 -0.62
C TYR A 695 23.65 -26.36 -1.91
N LEU A 696 23.89 -25.69 -3.04
CA LEU A 696 23.72 -26.24 -4.39
C LEU A 696 24.94 -27.04 -4.93
N GLY A 697 26.01 -27.17 -4.13
CA GLY A 697 27.17 -27.97 -4.44
C GLY A 697 28.33 -27.21 -5.11
N ASP A 698 29.54 -27.79 -4.97
CA ASP A 698 30.78 -27.18 -5.43
C ASP A 698 30.79 -26.84 -6.93
N ALA A 699 30.16 -27.68 -7.76
CA ALA A 699 30.18 -27.49 -9.20
C ALA A 699 29.43 -26.20 -9.67
N ALA A 700 28.39 -25.82 -8.98
CA ALA A 700 27.64 -24.58 -9.27
C ALA A 700 28.33 -23.36 -8.62
N CYS A 701 28.78 -23.54 -7.38
CA CYS A 701 29.15 -22.44 -6.49
C CYS A 701 30.63 -22.03 -6.53
N ILE A 702 31.55 -22.97 -6.84
CA ILE A 702 32.99 -22.70 -6.73
C ILE A 702 33.61 -22.50 -8.11
N GLY A 703 34.36 -21.41 -8.27
CA GLY A 703 35.03 -21.10 -9.53
C GLY A 703 35.65 -19.71 -9.58
N SER A 704 35.93 -19.25 -10.79
CA SER A 704 36.56 -17.95 -11.06
C SER A 704 35.62 -16.93 -11.69
N ASN A 705 34.37 -17.26 -11.86
CA ASN A 705 33.39 -16.32 -12.42
C ASN A 705 32.87 -15.35 -11.34
N PRO A 706 32.40 -14.14 -11.70
CA PRO A 706 31.91 -13.15 -10.73
C PRO A 706 30.77 -13.63 -9.82
N TRP A 707 29.96 -14.58 -10.27
CA TRP A 707 28.87 -15.18 -9.51
C TRP A 707 29.30 -16.37 -8.63
N GLN A 708 30.53 -16.87 -8.80
CA GLN A 708 31.05 -18.00 -8.03
C GLN A 708 31.90 -17.54 -6.85
N VAL A 709 31.95 -18.34 -5.84
CA VAL A 709 32.85 -18.18 -4.72
C VAL A 709 34.24 -18.69 -5.15
N SER A 710 35.29 -17.93 -4.92
CA SER A 710 36.66 -18.37 -5.23
C SER A 710 37.02 -19.66 -4.44
N PRO A 711 37.80 -20.60 -5.03
CA PRO A 711 38.23 -21.77 -4.34
C PRO A 711 38.90 -21.48 -2.99
N ASP A 712 39.60 -20.35 -2.87
CA ASP A 712 40.29 -19.93 -1.64
C ASP A 712 39.29 -19.40 -0.61
N GLN A 713 38.09 -18.98 -1.02
CA GLN A 713 37.01 -18.43 -0.19
C GLN A 713 35.92 -19.48 0.11
N SER A 714 35.96 -20.64 -0.53
CA SER A 714 34.96 -21.72 -0.42
C SER A 714 34.76 -22.27 0.99
N VAL A 715 35.61 -21.93 1.91
CA VAL A 715 35.58 -22.25 3.36
C VAL A 715 35.32 -21.01 4.22
N SER A 716 35.11 -19.80 3.61
CA SER A 716 34.89 -18.60 4.42
C SER A 716 33.52 -18.67 5.07
N ALA A 717 33.49 -18.48 6.39
CA ALA A 717 32.29 -18.29 7.16
C ALA A 717 31.63 -16.95 6.77
N GLY A 718 30.30 -16.86 6.86
CA GLY A 718 29.54 -15.62 6.63
C GLY A 718 29.18 -15.32 5.18
N LEU A 719 29.03 -16.32 4.32
CA LEU A 719 28.41 -16.13 3.02
C LEU A 719 26.93 -15.77 3.18
N SER A 720 26.24 -16.43 4.10
CA SER A 720 24.86 -16.09 4.44
C SER A 720 24.78 -14.87 5.35
N SER A 721 23.83 -13.99 5.05
CA SER A 721 23.58 -12.79 5.84
C SER A 721 23.04 -13.15 7.23
N PRO A 722 23.61 -12.62 8.31
CA PRO A 722 23.08 -12.84 9.66
C PRO A 722 21.69 -12.27 9.91
N SER A 723 21.22 -11.38 9.04
CA SER A 723 19.88 -10.76 9.08
C SER A 723 18.92 -11.36 8.05
N GLY A 724 19.39 -12.29 7.20
CA GLY A 724 18.59 -12.80 6.07
C GLY A 724 18.37 -11.79 4.94
N GLN A 725 19.09 -10.66 4.96
CA GLN A 725 18.96 -9.58 3.95
C GLN A 725 20.20 -9.51 3.08
N TYR A 726 19.97 -9.38 1.76
CA TYR A 726 21.04 -9.35 0.74
C TYR A 726 20.85 -8.16 -0.19
N ASN A 727 21.94 -7.70 -0.79
CA ASN A 727 21.91 -6.51 -1.65
C ASN A 727 21.45 -6.85 -3.07
N PHE A 728 20.61 -6.01 -3.62
CA PHE A 728 20.40 -5.95 -5.06
C PHE A 728 20.56 -4.52 -5.58
N LEU A 729 20.97 -4.38 -6.82
CA LEU A 729 21.07 -3.10 -7.51
C LEU A 729 19.78 -2.84 -8.29
N GLN A 730 18.94 -1.95 -7.78
CA GLN A 730 17.73 -1.47 -8.45
C GLN A 730 18.02 -0.25 -9.32
N GLY A 731 17.14 0.05 -10.26
CA GLY A 731 17.21 1.28 -11.04
C GLY A 731 16.23 1.33 -12.19
N GLY A 732 15.98 2.54 -12.70
CA GLY A 732 15.14 2.80 -13.86
C GLY A 732 15.82 2.44 -15.18
N ASN A 733 14.99 2.38 -16.23
CA ASN A 733 15.45 2.04 -17.58
C ASN A 733 14.63 2.83 -18.62
N THR A 734 15.31 3.72 -19.35
CA THR A 734 14.67 4.55 -20.38
C THR A 734 14.40 3.79 -21.69
N ALA A 735 14.83 2.53 -21.78
CA ALA A 735 14.57 1.66 -22.95
C ALA A 735 13.33 0.77 -22.77
N LEU A 736 12.57 0.94 -21.65
CA LEU A 736 11.33 0.20 -21.41
C LEU A 736 10.31 0.44 -22.52
N THR A 737 9.59 -0.64 -22.86
CA THR A 737 8.46 -0.62 -23.79
C THR A 737 7.13 -0.74 -23.00
N PRO A 738 6.00 -0.30 -23.59
CA PRO A 738 4.71 -0.44 -22.94
C PRO A 738 4.32 -1.90 -22.65
N GLU A 739 3.59 -2.09 -21.55
CA GLU A 739 2.87 -3.34 -21.27
C GLU A 739 1.60 -3.40 -22.11
N GLU A 740 1.26 -4.59 -22.57
CA GLU A 740 -0.01 -4.87 -23.26
C GLU A 740 -0.82 -5.86 -22.44
N SER A 741 -2.11 -5.60 -22.28
CA SER A 741 -3.02 -6.50 -21.56
C SER A 741 -4.20 -6.87 -22.42
N ASP A 742 -4.40 -8.15 -22.65
CA ASP A 742 -5.62 -8.67 -23.26
C ASP A 742 -6.57 -9.16 -22.16
N THR A 743 -7.80 -8.65 -22.18
CA THR A 743 -8.83 -8.97 -21.20
C THR A 743 -10.05 -9.54 -21.90
N LEU A 744 -10.54 -10.69 -21.42
CA LEU A 744 -11.81 -11.28 -21.81
C LEU A 744 -12.76 -11.30 -20.62
N THR A 745 -13.99 -10.83 -20.79
CA THR A 745 -15.04 -10.94 -19.77
C THR A 745 -16.32 -11.56 -20.37
N PHE A 746 -17.00 -12.34 -19.53
CA PHE A 746 -18.34 -12.87 -19.84
C PHE A 746 -19.19 -12.84 -18.57
N GLY A 747 -20.40 -12.27 -18.66
CA GLY A 747 -21.28 -12.13 -17.49
C GLY A 747 -22.73 -12.40 -17.78
N VAL A 748 -23.44 -12.73 -16.68
CA VAL A 748 -24.90 -12.89 -16.67
C VAL A 748 -25.50 -11.99 -15.60
N VAL A 749 -26.48 -11.19 -15.99
CA VAL A 749 -27.29 -10.39 -15.05
C VAL A 749 -28.69 -11.02 -15.01
N PHE A 750 -29.17 -11.33 -13.80
CA PHE A 750 -30.45 -11.94 -13.55
C PHE A 750 -31.30 -11.08 -12.63
N THR A 751 -32.43 -10.57 -13.15
CA THR A 751 -33.38 -9.68 -12.46
C THR A 751 -34.82 -10.23 -12.62
N PRO A 752 -35.15 -11.33 -11.90
CA PRO A 752 -36.40 -12.03 -12.11
C PRO A 752 -37.62 -11.22 -11.64
N GLU A 753 -38.61 -11.05 -12.49
CA GLU A 753 -39.87 -10.34 -12.15
C GLU A 753 -40.65 -11.04 -11.03
N PHE A 754 -40.51 -12.38 -10.90
CA PHE A 754 -41.19 -13.20 -9.89
C PHE A 754 -40.55 -13.11 -8.48
N ILE A 755 -39.39 -12.47 -8.34
CA ILE A 755 -38.72 -12.08 -7.05
C ILE A 755 -38.42 -10.59 -7.14
N PRO A 756 -39.41 -9.70 -6.87
CA PRO A 756 -39.18 -8.26 -6.94
C PRO A 756 -38.02 -7.83 -5.98
N GLY A 757 -37.20 -6.93 -6.43
CA GLY A 757 -36.07 -6.45 -5.63
C GLY A 757 -34.82 -7.35 -5.58
N PHE A 758 -34.85 -8.50 -6.28
CA PHE A 758 -33.66 -9.37 -6.40
C PHE A 758 -32.89 -9.06 -7.68
N ASN A 759 -31.57 -8.93 -7.58
CA ASN A 759 -30.66 -8.96 -8.72
C ASN A 759 -29.42 -9.78 -8.39
N LEU A 760 -28.89 -10.46 -9.41
CA LEU A 760 -27.68 -11.26 -9.33
C LEU A 760 -26.84 -11.00 -10.57
N THR A 761 -25.55 -10.74 -10.38
CA THR A 761 -24.57 -10.72 -11.47
C THR A 761 -23.49 -11.76 -11.20
N VAL A 762 -23.07 -12.48 -12.24
CA VAL A 762 -21.97 -13.43 -12.21
C VAL A 762 -21.10 -13.13 -13.44
N ASP A 763 -19.85 -12.72 -13.20
CA ASP A 763 -18.95 -12.25 -14.24
C ASP A 763 -17.63 -13.02 -14.20
N TYR A 764 -17.33 -13.77 -15.22
CA TYR A 764 -16.00 -14.36 -15.46
C TYR A 764 -15.06 -13.29 -16.03
N PHE A 765 -13.81 -13.32 -15.59
CA PHE A 765 -12.74 -12.49 -16.11
C PHE A 765 -11.50 -13.33 -16.40
N ASP A 766 -10.75 -12.92 -17.42
CA ASP A 766 -9.43 -13.43 -17.78
C ASP A 766 -8.61 -12.26 -18.27
N ILE A 767 -7.51 -11.94 -17.58
CA ILE A 767 -6.64 -10.79 -17.83
C ILE A 767 -5.23 -11.34 -18.00
N LYS A 768 -4.63 -11.09 -19.15
CA LYS A 768 -3.25 -11.45 -19.44
C LYS A 768 -2.45 -10.20 -19.78
N ILE A 769 -1.34 -9.99 -19.09
CA ILE A 769 -0.40 -8.88 -19.30
C ILE A 769 0.88 -9.45 -19.87
N ASP A 770 1.28 -8.99 -21.04
CA ASP A 770 2.55 -9.31 -21.69
C ASP A 770 3.51 -8.10 -21.59
N ASN A 771 4.82 -8.35 -21.70
CA ASN A 771 5.88 -7.34 -21.56
C ASN A 771 5.81 -6.60 -20.21
N LEU A 772 5.53 -7.31 -19.13
CA LEU A 772 5.39 -6.74 -17.79
C LEU A 772 6.61 -5.91 -17.40
N ILE A 773 6.40 -4.65 -17.03
CA ILE A 773 7.47 -3.79 -16.51
C ILE A 773 7.66 -4.12 -15.02
N SER A 774 8.79 -4.76 -14.74
CA SER A 774 9.17 -5.15 -13.39
C SER A 774 10.66 -5.42 -13.35
N SER A 775 11.19 -5.76 -12.18
CA SER A 775 12.47 -6.46 -12.10
C SER A 775 12.25 -7.97 -12.20
N VAL A 776 13.29 -8.70 -12.58
CA VAL A 776 13.26 -10.18 -12.61
C VAL A 776 13.09 -10.76 -11.21
N GLY A 777 13.58 -10.05 -10.21
CA GLY A 777 13.76 -10.48 -8.83
C GLY A 777 15.15 -11.09 -8.60
N ALA A 778 15.83 -10.58 -7.57
CA ALA A 778 17.18 -11.02 -7.27
C ALA A 778 17.26 -12.53 -6.97
N GLN A 779 16.28 -13.07 -6.21
CA GLN A 779 16.19 -14.52 -5.94
C GLN A 779 16.00 -15.32 -7.23
N ASN A 780 15.14 -14.90 -8.14
CA ASN A 780 14.91 -15.58 -9.42
C ASN A 780 16.17 -15.58 -10.29
N SER A 781 16.96 -14.51 -10.25
CA SER A 781 18.26 -14.44 -10.95
C SER A 781 19.27 -15.42 -10.37
N LEU A 782 19.31 -15.57 -9.02
CA LEU A 782 20.15 -16.57 -8.37
C LEU A 782 19.74 -18.00 -8.75
N ASP A 783 18.46 -18.30 -8.69
CA ASP A 783 17.90 -19.62 -9.02
C ASP A 783 18.16 -19.97 -10.51
N ALA A 784 17.91 -19.03 -11.41
CA ALA A 784 18.17 -19.21 -12.84
C ALA A 784 19.65 -19.44 -13.15
N CYS A 785 20.56 -18.78 -12.43
CA CYS A 785 22.00 -18.98 -12.60
C CYS A 785 22.46 -20.32 -12.04
N TYR A 786 22.16 -20.59 -10.76
CA TYR A 786 22.76 -21.74 -10.08
C TYR A 786 22.07 -23.06 -10.38
N THR A 787 20.76 -23.07 -10.65
CA THR A 787 20.02 -24.31 -10.95
C THR A 787 19.89 -24.57 -12.46
N ALA A 788 19.63 -23.53 -13.26
CA ALA A 788 19.44 -23.67 -14.71
C ALA A 788 20.67 -23.31 -15.55
N GLY A 789 21.71 -22.73 -14.96
CA GLY A 789 22.96 -22.36 -15.65
C GLY A 789 22.77 -21.27 -16.70
N LEU A 790 21.75 -20.40 -16.56
CA LEU A 790 21.45 -19.35 -17.52
C LEU A 790 22.50 -18.24 -17.46
N ALA A 791 23.32 -18.12 -18.50
CA ALA A 791 24.42 -17.16 -18.55
C ALA A 791 23.97 -15.69 -18.35
N ALA A 792 22.78 -15.33 -18.84
CA ALA A 792 22.21 -13.98 -18.67
C ALA A 792 21.90 -13.69 -17.19
N ALA A 793 21.33 -14.63 -16.45
CA ALA A 793 21.06 -14.50 -15.04
C ALA A 793 22.36 -14.48 -14.21
N CYS A 794 23.33 -15.34 -14.56
CA CYS A 794 24.63 -15.36 -13.90
C CYS A 794 25.40 -14.04 -14.06
N ALA A 795 25.26 -13.35 -15.19
CA ALA A 795 25.91 -12.06 -15.43
C ALA A 795 25.41 -10.96 -14.48
N ASN A 796 24.23 -11.13 -13.88
CA ASN A 796 23.63 -10.20 -12.91
C ASN A 796 24.16 -10.40 -11.50
N ILE A 797 24.88 -11.47 -11.18
CA ILE A 797 25.35 -11.76 -9.85
C ILE A 797 26.79 -11.30 -9.68
N GLN A 798 27.03 -10.43 -8.73
CA GLN A 798 28.35 -9.89 -8.41
C GLN A 798 28.68 -10.14 -6.95
N ARG A 799 29.58 -11.09 -6.68
CA ARG A 799 30.09 -11.33 -5.33
C ARG A 799 31.25 -10.39 -5.02
N ASN A 800 31.33 -9.94 -3.78
CA ASN A 800 32.46 -9.16 -3.32
C ASN A 800 33.75 -10.00 -3.20
N ALA A 801 34.87 -9.38 -2.80
CA ALA A 801 36.15 -10.05 -2.64
C ALA A 801 36.13 -11.22 -1.65
N ASN A 802 35.16 -11.25 -0.72
CA ASN A 802 34.97 -12.32 0.26
C ASN A 802 33.89 -13.34 -0.15
N GLY A 803 33.38 -13.25 -1.36
CA GLY A 803 32.35 -14.15 -1.89
C GLY A 803 30.92 -13.80 -1.45
N GLN A 804 30.69 -12.71 -0.71
CA GLN A 804 29.40 -12.36 -0.11
C GLN A 804 28.53 -11.55 -1.09
N LEU A 805 27.17 -11.62 -0.90
CA LEU A 805 26.17 -10.85 -1.63
C LEU A 805 25.45 -9.78 -0.77
N TRP A 806 25.73 -9.71 0.53
CA TRP A 806 24.99 -8.89 1.49
C TRP A 806 25.82 -7.74 2.05
N VAL A 807 27.06 -7.57 1.61
CA VAL A 807 27.96 -6.54 2.14
C VAL A 807 28.87 -5.96 1.06
N GLY A 808 29.14 -4.66 1.17
CA GLY A 808 30.04 -3.93 0.29
C GLY A 808 29.55 -3.91 -1.16
N THR A 809 30.39 -4.39 -2.08
CA THR A 809 30.10 -4.46 -3.54
C THR A 809 29.34 -5.70 -3.95
N GLY A 810 29.10 -6.65 -3.02
CA GLY A 810 28.33 -7.86 -3.33
C GLY A 810 26.86 -7.55 -3.54
N ASN A 811 26.29 -7.93 -4.70
CA ASN A 811 24.90 -7.65 -5.03
C ASN A 811 24.41 -8.52 -6.21
N VAL A 812 23.09 -8.50 -6.42
CA VAL A 812 22.46 -9.00 -7.66
C VAL A 812 21.91 -7.79 -8.42
N ILE A 813 22.24 -7.64 -9.69
CA ILE A 813 21.69 -6.58 -10.57
C ILE A 813 20.26 -6.94 -10.92
N ASP A 814 19.31 -6.07 -10.53
CA ASP A 814 17.87 -6.28 -10.72
C ASP A 814 17.18 -4.97 -11.13
N LEU A 815 17.59 -4.44 -12.29
CA LEU A 815 17.03 -3.21 -12.85
C LEU A 815 15.65 -3.46 -13.47
N ASN A 816 14.83 -2.41 -13.57
CA ASN A 816 13.57 -2.47 -14.30
C ASN A 816 13.78 -2.92 -15.75
N THR A 817 13.01 -3.90 -16.17
CA THR A 817 13.02 -4.45 -17.54
C THR A 817 11.63 -4.94 -17.93
N ASN A 818 11.40 -5.16 -19.21
CA ASN A 818 10.20 -5.87 -19.63
C ASN A 818 10.45 -7.39 -19.46
N ILE A 819 9.70 -8.01 -18.55
CA ILE A 819 9.75 -9.46 -18.31
C ILE A 819 8.59 -10.20 -19.01
N GLY A 820 8.45 -11.51 -18.82
CA GLY A 820 7.44 -12.33 -19.47
C GLY A 820 6.03 -11.80 -19.32
N GLY A 821 5.40 -11.99 -18.17
CA GLY A 821 4.03 -11.52 -18.00
C GLY A 821 3.39 -11.84 -16.64
N LEU A 822 2.13 -11.40 -16.54
CA LEU A 822 1.27 -11.63 -15.37
C LEU A 822 -0.14 -11.96 -15.86
N SER A 823 -0.75 -13.04 -15.37
CA SER A 823 -2.13 -13.38 -15.71
C SER A 823 -2.98 -13.63 -14.47
N THR A 824 -4.27 -13.28 -14.57
CA THR A 824 -5.26 -13.58 -13.51
C THR A 824 -6.59 -13.90 -14.12
N SER A 825 -7.26 -14.90 -13.58
CA SER A 825 -8.61 -15.28 -13.98
C SER A 825 -9.48 -15.67 -12.78
N GLY A 826 -10.80 -15.57 -12.95
CA GLY A 826 -11.73 -15.88 -11.87
C GLY A 826 -13.16 -15.47 -12.15
N VAL A 827 -13.97 -15.44 -11.09
CA VAL A 827 -15.39 -15.10 -11.16
C VAL A 827 -15.75 -14.08 -10.08
N ASP A 828 -16.35 -12.96 -10.48
CA ASP A 828 -16.97 -12.01 -9.57
C ASP A 828 -18.48 -12.33 -9.45
N VAL A 829 -19.00 -12.26 -8.23
CA VAL A 829 -20.42 -12.45 -7.93
C VAL A 829 -20.92 -11.26 -7.15
N ALA A 830 -22.01 -10.64 -7.59
CA ALA A 830 -22.73 -9.64 -6.80
C ALA A 830 -24.22 -9.95 -6.78
N ALA A 831 -24.82 -9.89 -5.59
CA ALA A 831 -26.24 -10.12 -5.41
C ALA A 831 -26.83 -9.08 -4.45
N ASN A 832 -28.00 -8.54 -4.81
CA ASN A 832 -28.77 -7.68 -3.94
C ASN A 832 -30.21 -8.20 -3.84
N TYR A 833 -30.78 -8.12 -2.64
CA TYR A 833 -32.18 -8.45 -2.43
C TYR A 833 -32.78 -7.55 -1.36
N SER A 834 -33.96 -7.05 -1.62
CA SER A 834 -34.71 -6.23 -0.67
C SER A 834 -36.11 -6.81 -0.50
N LEU A 835 -36.50 -7.06 0.74
CA LEU A 835 -37.79 -7.63 1.07
C LEU A 835 -38.48 -6.84 2.19
N ASP A 836 -39.80 -6.68 2.07
CA ASP A 836 -40.62 -6.19 3.17
C ASP A 836 -41.07 -7.37 4.04
N LEU A 837 -40.83 -7.27 5.35
CA LEU A 837 -41.19 -8.34 6.27
C LEU A 837 -42.72 -8.53 6.40
N ALA A 838 -43.52 -7.52 6.04
CA ALA A 838 -44.96 -7.62 5.99
C ALA A 838 -45.44 -8.63 4.94
N ASP A 839 -44.72 -8.82 3.83
CA ASP A 839 -45.06 -9.82 2.78
C ASP A 839 -44.97 -11.27 3.31
N PHE A 840 -44.28 -11.47 4.42
CA PHE A 840 -44.14 -12.76 5.11
C PHE A 840 -45.02 -12.88 6.37
N GLY A 841 -45.93 -11.92 6.56
CA GLY A 841 -46.88 -11.93 7.69
C GLY A 841 -46.33 -11.27 8.97
N TRP A 842 -45.19 -10.61 8.91
CA TRP A 842 -44.60 -9.85 10.04
C TRP A 842 -44.91 -8.36 9.85
N GLU A 843 -46.21 -8.03 9.92
CA GLU A 843 -46.65 -6.65 9.79
C GLU A 843 -45.95 -5.73 10.80
N GLY A 844 -45.40 -4.64 10.34
CA GLY A 844 -44.67 -3.66 11.17
C GLY A 844 -43.27 -4.10 11.63
N ALA A 845 -42.73 -5.19 11.09
CA ALA A 845 -41.33 -5.58 11.43
C ALA A 845 -40.26 -4.87 10.59
N GLY A 846 -40.68 -4.04 9.63
CA GLY A 846 -39.78 -3.26 8.79
C GLY A 846 -39.28 -4.02 7.55
N ARG A 847 -38.12 -3.62 7.02
CA ARG A 847 -37.59 -4.10 5.74
C ARG A 847 -36.19 -4.67 5.92
N LEU A 848 -35.87 -5.75 5.20
CA LEU A 848 -34.51 -6.29 5.12
C LEU A 848 -33.91 -6.06 3.73
N GLY A 849 -32.67 -5.58 3.72
CA GLY A 849 -31.82 -5.50 2.54
C GLY A 849 -30.66 -6.46 2.64
N PHE A 850 -30.28 -7.11 1.57
CA PHE A 850 -29.11 -7.99 1.47
C PHE A 850 -28.25 -7.48 0.32
N ALA A 851 -26.96 -7.27 0.55
CA ALA A 851 -25.98 -6.93 -0.47
C ALA A 851 -24.74 -7.82 -0.30
N MET A 852 -24.43 -8.60 -1.32
CA MET A 852 -23.27 -9.48 -1.35
C MET A 852 -22.38 -9.13 -2.54
N VAL A 853 -21.08 -9.09 -2.29
CA VAL A 853 -20.02 -9.09 -3.31
C VAL A 853 -18.99 -10.15 -2.95
N GLY A 854 -18.56 -10.94 -3.93
CA GLY A 854 -17.55 -11.98 -3.76
C GLY A 854 -16.70 -12.14 -5.00
N THR A 855 -15.49 -12.63 -4.83
CA THR A 855 -14.55 -12.94 -5.91
C THR A 855 -13.96 -14.34 -5.66
N TRP A 856 -14.03 -15.17 -6.68
CA TRP A 856 -13.28 -16.41 -6.77
C TRP A 856 -12.10 -16.21 -7.72
N LEU A 857 -10.88 -16.33 -7.18
CA LEU A 857 -9.62 -16.25 -7.90
C LEU A 857 -9.23 -17.67 -8.32
N SER A 858 -9.17 -17.95 -9.60
CA SER A 858 -8.79 -19.26 -10.12
C SER A 858 -7.32 -19.33 -10.55
N GLU A 859 -6.72 -18.18 -10.89
CA GLU A 859 -5.33 -18.06 -11.32
C GLU A 859 -4.78 -16.68 -10.99
N LEU A 860 -3.52 -16.64 -10.52
CA LEU A 860 -2.70 -15.42 -10.38
C LEU A 860 -1.24 -15.81 -10.71
N LYS A 861 -0.91 -15.82 -11.99
CA LYS A 861 0.30 -16.43 -12.51
C LYS A 861 1.29 -15.38 -12.96
N THR A 862 2.55 -15.53 -12.54
CA THR A 862 3.68 -14.71 -12.97
C THR A 862 4.61 -15.53 -13.83
N ASP A 863 5.02 -14.98 -14.96
CA ASP A 863 6.11 -15.47 -15.79
C ASP A 863 7.26 -14.43 -15.77
N THR A 864 8.42 -14.83 -15.27
CA THR A 864 9.60 -13.94 -15.22
C THR A 864 10.28 -13.76 -16.59
N GLY A 865 9.86 -14.51 -17.62
CA GLY A 865 10.44 -14.47 -18.95
C GLY A 865 11.83 -15.12 -19.07
N LEU A 866 12.34 -15.75 -18.02
CA LEU A 866 13.66 -16.38 -18.01
C LEU A 866 13.71 -17.72 -18.73
N GLY A 867 12.55 -18.37 -18.95
CA GLY A 867 12.43 -19.60 -19.74
C GLY A 867 13.06 -20.86 -19.11
N PHE A 868 13.15 -20.93 -17.78
CA PHE A 868 13.57 -22.13 -17.04
C PHE A 868 12.39 -22.68 -16.20
N ALA A 869 12.53 -23.89 -15.66
CA ALA A 869 11.43 -24.62 -15.02
C ALA A 869 10.70 -23.82 -13.89
N ASN A 870 11.42 -22.95 -13.18
CA ASN A 870 10.89 -22.16 -12.05
C ASN A 870 10.59 -20.69 -12.43
N SER A 871 10.58 -20.36 -13.72
CA SER A 871 10.33 -18.98 -14.16
C SER A 871 8.84 -18.61 -14.17
N GLU A 872 7.97 -19.59 -13.97
CA GLU A 872 6.52 -19.41 -14.02
C GLU A 872 5.88 -20.08 -12.79
N TYR A 873 5.05 -19.32 -12.05
CA TYR A 873 4.37 -19.81 -10.83
C TYR A 873 3.00 -19.16 -10.65
N ASP A 874 2.08 -19.88 -10.00
CA ASP A 874 0.69 -19.44 -9.73
C ASP A 874 0.49 -19.21 -8.23
N CYS A 875 0.14 -17.97 -7.87
CA CYS A 875 -0.05 -17.53 -6.49
C CYS A 875 -1.50 -17.61 -5.98
N ALA A 876 -2.47 -18.11 -6.78
CA ALA A 876 -3.83 -18.31 -6.28
C ALA A 876 -3.84 -19.34 -5.14
N GLY A 877 -4.37 -18.95 -3.98
CA GLY A 877 -4.36 -19.76 -2.77
C GLY A 877 -3.05 -19.74 -1.97
N PHE A 878 -2.02 -18.98 -2.40
CA PHE A 878 -0.70 -18.93 -1.76
C PHE A 878 -0.37 -17.58 -1.14
N TYR A 879 0.65 -17.57 -0.24
CA TYR A 879 1.19 -16.38 0.41
C TYR A 879 2.70 -16.48 0.65
N ALA A 880 3.35 -15.36 0.99
CA ALA A 880 4.78 -15.18 1.26
C ALA A 880 5.70 -15.49 0.06
N ASN A 881 7.00 -15.42 0.25
CA ASN A 881 8.02 -15.65 -0.78
C ASN A 881 7.67 -14.95 -2.11
N GLN A 882 7.56 -15.69 -3.20
CA GLN A 882 7.21 -15.15 -4.53
C GLN A 882 5.80 -14.55 -4.61
N CYS A 883 4.89 -14.98 -3.72
CA CYS A 883 3.48 -14.59 -3.76
C CYS A 883 3.14 -13.36 -2.89
N GLY A 884 4.05 -12.91 -2.05
CA GLY A 884 3.89 -11.71 -1.23
C GLY A 884 2.72 -11.79 -0.26
N VAL A 885 1.73 -10.88 -0.39
CA VAL A 885 0.53 -10.88 0.45
C VAL A 885 -0.36 -12.10 0.18
N PRO A 886 -1.18 -12.56 1.16
CA PRO A 886 -2.08 -13.69 0.95
C PRO A 886 -3.07 -13.46 -0.19
N ASN A 887 -3.22 -14.46 -1.07
CA ASN A 887 -4.13 -14.46 -2.22
C ASN A 887 -5.20 -15.55 -2.09
N PRO A 888 -6.18 -15.40 -1.17
CA PRO A 888 -7.22 -16.40 -0.98
C PRO A 888 -8.02 -16.66 -2.27
N GLU A 889 -8.32 -17.93 -2.59
CA GLU A 889 -9.15 -18.25 -3.75
C GLU A 889 -10.57 -17.67 -3.64
N TRP A 890 -11.13 -17.56 -2.44
CA TRP A 890 -12.46 -17.00 -2.23
C TRP A 890 -12.45 -15.92 -1.16
N ARG A 891 -13.01 -14.75 -1.51
CA ARG A 891 -13.29 -13.64 -0.61
C ARG A 891 -14.72 -13.14 -0.85
N HIS A 892 -15.45 -12.81 0.24
CA HIS A 892 -16.73 -12.14 0.09
C HIS A 892 -17.02 -11.15 1.23
N ARG A 893 -17.93 -10.22 0.94
CA ARG A 893 -18.57 -9.34 1.89
C ARG A 893 -20.08 -9.45 1.69
N LEU A 894 -20.81 -9.83 2.75
CA LEU A 894 -22.27 -9.86 2.81
C LEU A 894 -22.74 -8.84 3.83
N ARG A 895 -23.53 -7.86 3.42
CA ARG A 895 -24.21 -6.91 4.28
C ARG A 895 -25.69 -7.25 4.38
N VAL A 896 -26.23 -7.11 5.59
CA VAL A 896 -27.67 -7.22 5.90
C VAL A 896 -28.10 -5.93 6.59
N ASP A 897 -29.01 -5.21 5.97
CA ASP A 897 -29.57 -3.95 6.43
C ASP A 897 -30.99 -4.19 6.96
N TRP A 898 -31.28 -3.84 8.20
CA TRP A 898 -32.62 -3.91 8.77
C TRP A 898 -33.15 -2.50 9.06
N GLY A 899 -34.05 -2.02 8.17
CA GLY A 899 -34.87 -0.86 8.46
C GLY A 899 -35.90 -1.25 9.53
N THR A 900 -35.64 -0.86 10.79
CA THR A 900 -36.43 -1.30 11.95
C THR A 900 -37.81 -0.65 12.00
N PRO A 901 -38.73 -1.15 12.85
CA PRO A 901 -40.02 -0.50 13.10
C PRO A 901 -39.90 0.85 13.85
N ILE A 902 -38.74 1.15 14.38
CA ILE A 902 -38.46 2.42 15.08
C ILE A 902 -38.11 3.44 13.99
N ASP A 903 -38.86 4.54 13.96
CA ASP A 903 -38.68 5.59 12.97
C ASP A 903 -37.25 6.11 12.95
N GLY A 904 -36.65 6.12 11.76
CA GLY A 904 -35.28 6.58 11.52
C GLY A 904 -34.16 5.66 12.03
N LEU A 905 -34.46 4.49 12.61
CA LEU A 905 -33.43 3.55 13.08
C LEU A 905 -33.19 2.43 12.08
N ASN A 906 -31.97 2.35 11.56
CA ASN A 906 -31.47 1.24 10.76
C ASN A 906 -30.35 0.49 11.50
N ILE A 907 -30.32 -0.84 11.37
CA ILE A 907 -29.28 -1.71 11.92
C ILE A 907 -28.64 -2.48 10.76
N ASN A 908 -27.31 -2.53 10.74
CA ASN A 908 -26.53 -3.16 9.69
C ASN A 908 -25.63 -4.23 10.30
N GLY A 909 -25.63 -5.43 9.71
CA GLY A 909 -24.68 -6.49 9.98
C GLY A 909 -23.85 -6.76 8.74
N THR A 910 -22.53 -6.84 8.87
CA THR A 910 -21.64 -7.21 7.75
C THR A 910 -20.83 -8.45 8.11
N TRP A 911 -20.81 -9.42 7.23
CA TRP A 911 -19.94 -10.59 7.29
C TRP A 911 -18.88 -10.49 6.20
N ARG A 912 -17.62 -10.49 6.62
CA ARG A 912 -16.45 -10.51 5.74
C ARG A 912 -15.74 -11.85 5.88
N TYR A 913 -15.46 -12.51 4.77
CA TYR A 913 -14.82 -13.81 4.71
C TYR A 913 -13.57 -13.75 3.82
N TYR A 914 -12.51 -14.37 4.31
CA TYR A 914 -11.25 -14.57 3.59
C TYR A 914 -10.91 -16.05 3.66
N GLY A 915 -10.74 -16.70 2.49
CA GLY A 915 -10.34 -18.11 2.41
C GLY A 915 -8.94 -18.36 2.96
N SER A 916 -8.64 -19.62 3.26
CA SER A 916 -7.30 -20.03 3.67
C SER A 916 -6.29 -19.86 2.55
N THR A 917 -5.01 -19.69 2.91
CA THR A 917 -3.88 -19.66 1.98
C THR A 917 -2.76 -20.56 2.48
N GLU A 918 -1.94 -21.05 1.57
CA GLU A 918 -0.81 -21.91 1.86
C GLU A 918 0.52 -21.18 1.64
N LEU A 919 1.56 -21.56 2.39
CA LEU A 919 2.88 -20.95 2.25
C LEU A 919 3.50 -21.35 0.91
N ALA A 920 3.85 -20.38 0.09
CA ALA A 920 4.50 -20.59 -1.20
C ALA A 920 5.92 -21.16 -1.00
N VAL A 921 6.15 -22.37 -1.46
CA VAL A 921 7.49 -22.99 -1.53
C VAL A 921 7.74 -23.43 -2.96
N LEU A 922 8.72 -22.82 -3.61
CA LEU A 922 9.02 -23.11 -5.01
C LEU A 922 9.71 -24.47 -5.15
N GLY A 923 9.07 -25.38 -5.88
CA GLY A 923 9.63 -26.69 -6.21
C GLY A 923 10.62 -26.64 -7.38
N VAL A 924 11.39 -27.69 -7.53
CA VAL A 924 12.37 -27.80 -8.63
C VAL A 924 11.77 -27.90 -10.04
N ASP A 925 10.47 -28.13 -10.12
CA ASP A 925 9.70 -28.21 -11.36
C ASP A 925 8.88 -26.93 -11.67
N GLY A 926 9.07 -25.88 -10.87
CA GLY A 926 8.36 -24.60 -10.98
C GLY A 926 6.98 -24.58 -10.32
N SER A 927 6.51 -25.70 -9.78
CA SER A 927 5.27 -25.72 -9.01
C SER A 927 5.48 -25.04 -7.65
N LEU A 928 4.47 -24.34 -7.15
CA LEU A 928 4.42 -23.97 -5.76
C LEU A 928 3.91 -25.18 -4.98
N ASN A 929 4.73 -25.68 -4.08
CA ASN A 929 4.39 -26.79 -3.22
C ASN A 929 4.00 -26.28 -1.83
N ASN A 930 3.22 -27.07 -1.11
CA ASN A 930 2.94 -26.81 0.29
C ASN A 930 4.23 -26.92 1.11
N ALA A 931 4.39 -26.04 2.08
CA ALA A 931 5.45 -26.16 3.05
C ALA A 931 5.35 -27.51 3.80
N PRO A 932 6.47 -28.05 4.35
CA PRO A 932 6.45 -29.28 5.10
C PRO A 932 5.43 -29.26 6.26
N ASP A 933 4.80 -30.42 6.54
CA ASP A 933 3.81 -30.54 7.64
C ASP A 933 4.36 -30.16 9.02
N THR A 934 5.67 -30.08 9.16
CA THR A 934 6.36 -29.65 10.38
C THR A 934 6.32 -28.12 10.60
N ARG A 935 5.93 -27.34 9.58
CA ARG A 935 5.85 -25.89 9.70
C ARG A 935 4.49 -25.47 10.28
N LEU A 936 4.53 -24.61 11.31
CA LEU A 936 3.34 -24.08 11.97
C LEU A 936 2.61 -23.02 11.12
N ASP A 937 3.37 -22.33 10.28
CA ASP A 937 2.83 -21.33 9.34
C ASP A 937 2.68 -21.89 7.91
N ARG A 938 2.55 -23.22 7.78
CA ARG A 938 2.28 -23.89 6.50
C ARG A 938 1.06 -23.34 5.80
N SER A 939 0.03 -22.99 6.57
CA SER A 939 -1.20 -22.39 6.07
C SER A 939 -1.67 -21.26 7.00
N LEU A 940 -2.29 -20.24 6.42
CA LEU A 940 -3.10 -19.27 7.13
C LEU A 940 -4.56 -19.70 7.03
N ASP A 941 -5.21 -19.89 8.17
CA ASP A 941 -6.59 -20.35 8.23
C ASP A 941 -7.59 -19.33 7.65
N ALA A 942 -8.74 -19.80 7.21
CA ALA A 942 -9.82 -18.95 6.74
C ALA A 942 -10.37 -18.07 7.86
N MET A 943 -10.57 -16.78 7.56
CA MET A 943 -10.99 -15.77 8.53
C MET A 943 -12.43 -15.31 8.31
N ASN A 944 -13.16 -15.18 9.41
CA ASN A 944 -14.51 -14.64 9.47
C ASN A 944 -14.56 -13.42 10.39
N TYR A 945 -14.95 -12.28 9.84
CA TYR A 945 -15.19 -11.06 10.63
C TYR A 945 -16.65 -10.67 10.53
N PHE A 946 -17.23 -10.30 11.67
CA PHE A 946 -18.61 -9.82 11.78
C PHE A 946 -18.58 -8.40 12.35
N ASP A 947 -19.23 -7.48 11.62
CA ASP A 947 -19.35 -6.09 11.99
C ASP A 947 -20.82 -5.78 12.28
N LEU A 948 -21.10 -4.93 13.25
CA LEU A 948 -22.44 -4.50 13.61
C LEU A 948 -22.48 -3.00 13.79
N ALA A 949 -23.40 -2.32 13.11
CA ALA A 949 -23.58 -0.89 13.22
C ALA A 949 -25.07 -0.51 13.24
N GLY A 950 -25.35 0.69 13.76
CA GLY A 950 -26.67 1.28 13.70
C GLY A 950 -26.58 2.76 13.40
N THR A 951 -27.52 3.24 12.59
CA THR A 951 -27.74 4.66 12.29
C THR A 951 -29.14 5.05 12.75
N TRP A 952 -29.27 6.17 13.43
CA TRP A 952 -30.55 6.65 13.93
C TRP A 952 -30.75 8.13 13.63
N GLN A 953 -31.75 8.43 12.81
CA GLN A 953 -32.22 9.79 12.58
C GLN A 953 -33.04 10.23 13.80
N MET A 954 -32.40 10.81 14.82
CA MET A 954 -33.04 11.21 16.08
C MET A 954 -34.02 12.40 15.90
N ARG A 955 -33.70 13.26 14.94
CA ARG A 955 -34.49 14.45 14.54
C ARG A 955 -34.28 14.69 13.06
N ASP A 956 -35.14 15.49 12.44
CA ASP A 956 -35.02 15.84 11.01
C ASP A 956 -33.63 16.37 10.62
N ASN A 957 -32.91 16.94 11.57
CA ASN A 957 -31.60 17.57 11.35
C ASN A 957 -30.45 16.95 12.15
N ILE A 958 -30.68 15.86 12.88
CA ILE A 958 -29.62 15.19 13.69
C ILE A 958 -29.71 13.68 13.48
N SER A 959 -28.64 13.09 12.98
CA SER A 959 -28.42 11.66 12.94
C SER A 959 -27.24 11.26 13.85
N VAL A 960 -27.32 10.07 14.41
CA VAL A 960 -26.24 9.45 15.19
C VAL A 960 -25.94 8.08 14.62
N ARG A 961 -24.67 7.68 14.66
CA ARG A 961 -24.23 6.36 14.27
C ARG A 961 -23.29 5.77 15.32
N ALA A 962 -23.36 4.48 15.50
CA ALA A 962 -22.46 3.74 16.38
C ALA A 962 -22.28 2.32 15.85
N GLY A 963 -21.10 1.76 16.06
CA GLY A 963 -20.84 0.39 15.61
C GLY A 963 -19.59 -0.21 16.21
N VAL A 964 -19.45 -1.51 15.94
CA VAL A 964 -18.30 -2.33 16.31
C VAL A 964 -17.92 -3.19 15.11
N ASN A 965 -16.72 -3.03 14.57
CA ASN A 965 -16.16 -3.91 13.58
C ASN A 965 -15.38 -5.03 14.28
N ASN A 966 -15.35 -6.23 13.71
CA ASN A 966 -14.81 -7.44 14.33
C ASN A 966 -15.38 -7.71 15.73
N VAL A 967 -16.71 -7.83 15.83
CA VAL A 967 -17.47 -7.97 17.10
C VAL A 967 -16.91 -9.08 17.98
N PHE A 968 -16.44 -10.17 17.40
CA PHE A 968 -15.95 -11.35 18.12
C PHE A 968 -14.48 -11.27 18.53
N ASP A 969 -13.76 -10.17 18.18
CA ASP A 969 -12.32 -10.02 18.47
C ASP A 969 -11.46 -11.12 17.86
N SER A 970 -11.80 -11.53 16.65
CA SER A 970 -11.06 -12.60 15.96
C SER A 970 -9.63 -12.17 15.68
N ASP A 971 -8.67 -12.98 16.14
CA ASP A 971 -7.24 -12.77 15.95
C ASP A 971 -6.81 -13.00 14.50
N PRO A 972 -5.78 -12.31 14.01
CA PRO A 972 -5.24 -12.57 12.70
C PRO A 972 -4.45 -13.90 12.68
N PRO A 973 -4.36 -14.60 11.53
CA PRO A 973 -3.47 -15.73 11.39
C PRO A 973 -2.01 -15.27 11.40
N LEU A 974 -1.11 -16.10 11.95
CA LEU A 974 0.29 -15.76 12.16
C LEU A 974 1.24 -16.57 11.28
N SER A 975 2.31 -15.90 10.83
CA SER A 975 3.42 -16.52 10.13
C SER A 975 4.74 -15.86 10.54
N TYR A 976 5.81 -16.63 10.60
CA TYR A 976 7.17 -16.07 10.72
C TYR A 976 7.80 -15.79 9.35
N SER A 977 7.11 -16.11 8.26
CA SER A 977 7.54 -15.88 6.88
C SER A 977 6.99 -14.60 6.26
N VAL A 978 6.48 -13.66 7.08
CA VAL A 978 5.89 -12.42 6.57
C VAL A 978 6.92 -11.48 5.93
N GLY A 979 8.21 -11.61 6.28
CA GLY A 979 9.29 -10.76 5.75
C GLY A 979 9.01 -9.28 5.91
N THR A 980 9.36 -8.50 4.89
CA THR A 980 9.03 -7.06 4.78
C THR A 980 7.65 -6.80 4.18
N THR A 981 7.00 -7.81 3.59
CA THR A 981 5.68 -7.71 2.96
C THR A 981 4.55 -7.60 3.98
N GLY A 982 4.68 -8.29 5.12
CA GLY A 982 3.76 -8.21 6.25
C GLY A 982 4.19 -7.22 7.32
N ASN A 983 3.54 -7.26 8.46
CA ASN A 983 3.91 -6.47 9.64
C ASN A 983 3.64 -7.25 10.92
N ASN A 984 4.65 -7.36 11.79
CA ASN A 984 4.53 -7.97 13.11
C ASN A 984 3.84 -9.35 13.10
N ASN A 985 4.36 -10.28 12.30
CA ASN A 985 3.95 -11.68 12.19
C ASN A 985 2.61 -11.95 11.48
N THR A 986 2.00 -10.95 10.84
CA THR A 986 0.73 -11.11 10.10
C THR A 986 0.69 -10.18 8.87
N TYR A 987 -0.45 -10.17 8.17
CA TYR A 987 -0.71 -9.31 7.01
C TYR A 987 -1.87 -8.34 7.30
N PRO A 988 -1.63 -7.22 8.04
CA PRO A 988 -2.69 -6.30 8.41
C PRO A 988 -3.28 -5.51 7.23
N GLN A 989 -2.71 -5.63 6.04
CA GLN A 989 -3.28 -5.14 4.79
C GLN A 989 -4.53 -5.92 4.38
N LEU A 990 -4.69 -7.16 4.85
CA LEU A 990 -5.79 -8.06 4.53
C LEU A 990 -6.61 -8.45 5.76
N TYR A 991 -5.94 -8.82 6.86
CA TYR A 991 -6.58 -9.30 8.08
C TYR A 991 -6.79 -8.16 9.09
N ASN A 992 -7.88 -8.25 9.88
CA ASN A 992 -8.03 -7.33 11.01
C ASN A 992 -7.02 -7.70 12.11
N ALA A 993 -6.04 -6.84 12.28
CA ALA A 993 -4.91 -7.08 13.18
C ALA A 993 -4.93 -6.17 14.42
N MET A 994 -6.06 -5.51 14.73
CA MET A 994 -6.17 -4.58 15.86
C MET A 994 -7.39 -4.85 16.76
N GLY A 995 -8.01 -6.02 16.62
CA GLY A 995 -9.17 -6.42 17.42
C GLY A 995 -10.46 -5.68 17.02
N ARG A 996 -11.37 -5.46 18.00
CA ARG A 996 -12.62 -4.71 17.78
C ARG A 996 -12.35 -3.25 17.53
N TYR A 997 -13.00 -2.67 16.52
CA TYR A 997 -13.00 -1.22 16.34
C TYR A 997 -14.35 -0.64 16.71
N PHE A 998 -14.41 0.14 17.78
CA PHE A 998 -15.60 0.88 18.20
C PHE A 998 -15.61 2.27 17.59
N PHE A 999 -16.78 2.71 17.11
CA PHE A 999 -16.95 4.08 16.61
C PHE A 999 -18.30 4.69 17.02
N PHE A 1000 -18.32 6.01 17.13
CA PHE A 1000 -19.49 6.84 17.39
C PHE A 1000 -19.41 8.07 16.51
N GLY A 1001 -20.51 8.40 15.82
CA GLY A 1001 -20.58 9.58 14.99
C GLY A 1001 -21.89 10.33 15.20
N VAL A 1002 -21.83 11.63 14.95
CA VAL A 1002 -22.98 12.53 14.97
C VAL A 1002 -22.90 13.44 13.75
N THR A 1003 -23.99 13.49 12.99
CA THR A 1003 -24.16 14.41 11.84
C THR A 1003 -25.29 15.37 12.15
N ALA A 1004 -25.04 16.66 11.96
CA ALA A 1004 -26.03 17.73 12.17
C ALA A 1004 -26.17 18.58 10.89
N ASN A 1005 -27.41 18.75 10.42
CA ASN A 1005 -27.77 19.50 9.22
C ASN A 1005 -28.52 20.77 9.60
N PHE A 1006 -28.20 21.90 8.93
CA PHE A 1006 -28.75 23.24 9.21
C PHE A 1006 -29.15 23.98 7.94
#